data_0bb92f0446970dd0a9cb5e1e0cf6ab36
#
_entry.id   0bb92f0446970dd0a9cb5e1e0cf6ab36
#
_cell.length_a   1.000
_cell.length_b   1.000
_cell.length_c   1.000
_cell.angle_alpha   90.00
_cell.angle_beta   90.00
_cell.angle_gamma   90.00
#
_symmetry.space_group_name_H-M   'P 1'
#
loop_
_entity.id
_entity.type
_entity.pdbx_description
1 polymer ?
#
loop_
_entity_poly.entity_id
_entity_poly.type
_entity_poly.pdbx_seq_one_letter_code
_entity_poly.pdbx_strand_id
1 'polypeptide(L)'
;MNRSPSGACLVPGPALQPLALAVGLALLVGWPLAALGQATQQVEISAQPGSDTEQRRRDPVARTVYGREELDKYGDTSVSDVLKRLPGVNMQAGNPRLRGLGAGYTLLLINGDPAPPGFSLDNLSPGQVERIEVTRGPTAEHSARAVAGTLNIILREAPRTRQRELGMRLGYQAWAPTLAANGQWGDREGRLSYTLPVAVYQWRGQANTFSDRRSLDVNNAAQHLRVNGLDQFWGGGFNLSPRLSWKFSETESLNLQLFAQRNNFNNRGFSDTEVLRGAAPISVDERFVSGGHWQMQRANLQWVRRWTGGARLDVKAGGQASSSEFRNLSDGLNSAGQPSLARDTTGSNRELSLTSGGKFSKPLGEAHTLALGWDVEQKRRTELRSVIENGAQQLLGYDGQPFEADVLRSALFIQDEWEIAPRWSTYLGLRAERIAISSAGTDAVLRNTSQVVTPIWHINHKLSATGRDLVRASLTRSYKAPELNALMARPSLNSSYPLTGANPQIGPDRVGNPLLKPELASGLDIAFEKYLPQGGVFSIGGFHRRINGLIRNQTSLLTVPWAAVPRWVAMPINLQGASSTGVELELKGRAEELLPAALAVKGLSLRASASLYRSTVQGINGPDNRLEQQQPWSATAGFDHVIGQVWGGPHLTYGASLAWTPGYRTQQSSAQAQTTAQLRSLDAYSLWAISRQTSLRLSVNNLLADGTRSLTELQPDSGDLQSTLSTRSGRRSFNAGLLVKF
;
A
#
# COMPACT_ATOMS: atom_id res chain seq x y z
N MET A 1 14.20 14.48 -49.62
CA MET A 1 14.09 15.95 -49.51
C MET A 1 13.79 16.29 -48.07
N ASN A 2 14.75 16.92 -47.43
CA ASN A 2 14.71 17.32 -46.01
C ASN A 2 13.59 18.33 -45.72
N ARG A 3 12.77 18.09 -44.72
CA ARG A 3 12.11 19.15 -43.99
C ARG A 3 12.23 18.87 -42.48
N SER A 4 12.99 19.73 -41.81
CA SER A 4 13.14 19.88 -40.39
C SER A 4 11.78 20.29 -39.73
N PRO A 5 11.42 19.82 -38.55
CA PRO A 5 10.30 20.37 -37.80
C PRO A 5 10.75 21.63 -37.05
N SER A 6 10.03 22.70 -37.32
CA SER A 6 10.10 24.00 -36.66
C SER A 6 9.85 23.88 -35.14
N GLY A 7 10.67 24.61 -34.36
CA GLY A 7 10.62 24.65 -32.92
C GLY A 7 9.29 25.17 -32.38
N ALA A 8 8.75 24.46 -31.42
CA ALA A 8 7.66 24.93 -30.57
C ALA A 8 8.24 25.87 -29.52
N CYS A 9 7.87 27.14 -29.58
CA CYS A 9 8.09 28.14 -28.54
C CYS A 9 7.46 27.67 -27.22
N LEU A 10 8.29 27.50 -26.22
CA LEU A 10 7.87 27.41 -24.82
C LEU A 10 7.36 28.78 -24.39
N VAL A 11 6.05 28.92 -24.20
CA VAL A 11 5.45 30.06 -23.51
C VAL A 11 5.77 29.92 -22.03
N PRO A 12 6.38 30.92 -21.38
CA PRO A 12 6.61 30.88 -19.95
C PRO A 12 5.26 31.06 -19.22
N GLY A 13 4.83 30.05 -18.47
CA GLY A 13 3.72 30.14 -17.54
C GLY A 13 4.04 31.09 -16.37
N PRO A 14 3.04 31.67 -15.72
CA PRO A 14 3.26 32.65 -14.66
C PRO A 14 4.03 32.06 -13.50
N ALA A 15 5.04 32.78 -13.07
CA ALA A 15 5.89 32.47 -11.94
C ALA A 15 5.03 32.24 -10.67
N LEU A 16 5.02 31.00 -10.17
CA LEU A 16 4.57 30.69 -8.83
C LEU A 16 5.56 31.31 -7.85
N GLN A 17 5.14 32.36 -7.17
CA GLN A 17 5.82 32.84 -6.00
C GLN A 17 5.92 31.69 -4.99
N PRO A 18 7.11 31.33 -4.52
CA PRO A 18 7.24 30.38 -3.43
C PRO A 18 6.70 31.05 -2.16
N LEU A 19 5.72 30.42 -1.52
CA LEU A 19 5.46 30.67 -0.10
C LEU A 19 6.70 30.22 0.66
N ALA A 20 7.68 31.11 0.72
CA ALA A 20 8.80 31.07 1.63
C ALA A 20 8.27 31.46 3.01
N LEU A 21 7.70 30.47 3.72
CA LEU A 21 7.46 30.60 5.14
C LEU A 21 8.62 29.92 5.87
N ALA A 22 9.57 30.81 6.21
CA ALA A 22 10.46 30.78 7.37
C ALA A 22 10.95 29.39 7.85
N VAL A 23 12.00 28.91 7.24
CA VAL A 23 13.05 28.21 7.95
C VAL A 23 14.32 29.07 7.80
N GLY A 24 14.27 30.27 8.33
CA GLY A 24 15.42 31.07 8.68
C GLY A 24 15.75 30.80 10.12
N LEU A 25 16.57 29.78 10.42
CA LEU A 25 17.27 29.69 11.69
C LEU A 25 18.74 29.44 11.38
N ALA A 26 19.43 30.53 11.41
CA ALA A 26 20.84 30.79 11.77
C ALA A 26 21.73 29.57 12.00
N LEU A 27 22.63 29.36 11.05
CA LEU A 27 23.94 28.80 11.30
C LEU A 27 24.77 29.84 12.12
N LEU A 28 24.84 29.69 13.42
CA LEU A 28 25.85 30.30 14.26
C LEU A 28 26.86 29.22 14.66
N VAL A 29 28.00 29.34 14.03
CA VAL A 29 29.25 28.65 14.35
C VAL A 29 29.74 29.15 15.69
N GLY A 30 29.83 28.28 16.70
CA GLY A 30 30.54 28.52 17.96
C GLY A 30 31.52 27.40 18.23
N TRP A 31 32.77 27.73 18.33
CA TRP A 31 33.91 26.84 18.55
C TRP A 31 34.00 26.33 20.01
N PRO A 32 34.76 25.23 20.24
CA PRO A 32 34.65 24.41 21.44
C PRO A 32 35.54 24.88 22.58
N LEU A 33 35.02 24.81 23.80
CA LEU A 33 35.84 24.76 25.02
C LEU A 33 35.86 23.31 25.53
N ALA A 34 37.03 22.73 25.51
CA ALA A 34 37.31 21.43 26.08
C ALA A 34 37.24 21.49 27.61
N ALA A 35 36.40 20.68 28.22
CA ALA A 35 36.44 20.35 29.63
C ALA A 35 36.63 18.84 29.78
N LEU A 36 37.79 18.47 30.29
CA LEU A 36 38.13 17.11 30.72
C LEU A 36 37.30 16.75 31.96
N GLY A 37 36.32 15.89 31.81
CA GLY A 37 35.57 15.27 32.90
C GLY A 37 35.74 13.76 32.84
N GLN A 38 36.20 13.16 33.91
CA GLN A 38 36.43 11.73 34.10
C GLN A 38 35.13 10.93 33.88
N ALA A 39 35.20 9.91 33.03
CA ALA A 39 34.12 8.99 32.76
C ALA A 39 33.92 8.04 33.94
N THR A 40 32.83 8.19 34.66
CA THR A 40 32.28 7.15 35.53
C THR A 40 31.60 6.12 34.62
N GLN A 41 32.13 4.91 34.57
CA GLN A 41 31.46 3.78 33.88
C GLN A 41 30.19 3.44 34.64
N GLN A 42 29.05 3.94 34.16
CA GLN A 42 27.74 3.37 34.48
C GLN A 42 27.50 2.18 33.54
N VAL A 43 27.49 0.99 34.13
CA VAL A 43 27.02 -0.22 33.48
C VAL A 43 25.52 -0.07 33.30
N GLU A 44 25.11 0.44 32.15
CA GLU A 44 23.70 0.44 31.73
C GLU A 44 23.35 -1.00 31.32
N ILE A 45 22.64 -1.73 32.17
CA ILE A 45 22.01 -2.99 31.82
C ILE A 45 20.88 -2.64 30.84
N SER A 46 21.20 -2.48 29.58
CA SER A 46 20.19 -2.50 28.52
C SER A 46 19.74 -3.95 28.39
N ALA A 47 18.56 -4.28 28.91
CA ALA A 47 17.90 -5.52 28.55
C ALA A 47 17.83 -5.57 27.01
N GLN A 48 18.55 -6.51 26.38
CA GLN A 48 18.43 -6.74 24.95
C GLN A 48 16.94 -6.93 24.66
N PRO A 49 16.36 -6.21 23.67
CA PRO A 49 14.99 -6.50 23.26
C PRO A 49 14.90 -7.98 22.98
N GLY A 50 13.96 -8.68 23.62
CA GLY A 50 13.73 -10.10 23.36
C GLY A 50 13.57 -10.32 21.85
N SER A 51 13.91 -11.51 21.33
CA SER A 51 13.79 -11.82 19.90
C SER A 51 12.41 -11.42 19.38
N ASP A 52 12.27 -11.14 18.08
CA ASP A 52 10.99 -10.79 17.43
C ASP A 52 9.87 -11.78 17.81
N THR A 53 10.23 -13.07 17.90
CA THR A 53 9.35 -14.16 18.32
C THR A 53 8.88 -14.00 19.76
N GLU A 54 9.75 -13.57 20.66
CA GLU A 54 9.42 -13.32 22.07
C GLU A 54 8.55 -12.06 22.22
N GLN A 55 8.79 -11.01 21.43
CA GLN A 55 7.93 -9.82 21.39
C GLN A 55 6.52 -10.21 20.91
N ARG A 56 6.39 -10.99 19.82
CA ARG A 56 5.12 -11.54 19.35
C ARG A 56 4.39 -12.32 20.43
N ARG A 57 5.10 -13.16 21.18
CA ARG A 57 4.52 -13.98 22.24
C ARG A 57 3.96 -13.18 23.40
N ARG A 58 4.60 -12.07 23.77
CA ARG A 58 4.18 -11.23 24.90
C ARG A 58 3.12 -10.20 24.55
N ASP A 59 2.93 -9.89 23.28
CA ASP A 59 1.95 -8.87 22.86
C ASP A 59 0.53 -9.29 23.21
N PRO A 60 -0.26 -8.44 23.91
CA PRO A 60 -1.64 -8.73 24.25
C PRO A 60 -2.57 -8.79 23.03
N VAL A 61 -2.15 -8.26 21.90
CA VAL A 61 -2.85 -8.29 20.61
C VAL A 61 -2.16 -9.25 19.66
N ALA A 62 -2.87 -9.89 18.73
CA ALA A 62 -2.30 -10.76 17.71
C ALA A 62 -1.47 -9.95 16.70
N ARG A 63 -0.25 -9.58 17.10
CA ARG A 63 0.72 -8.80 16.33
C ARG A 63 1.94 -9.66 16.03
N THR A 64 2.33 -9.72 14.77
CA THR A 64 3.60 -10.31 14.34
C THR A 64 4.60 -9.20 14.11
N VAL A 65 5.79 -9.30 14.73
CA VAL A 65 6.88 -8.34 14.60
C VAL A 65 7.99 -8.97 13.77
N TYR A 66 8.49 -8.23 12.80
CA TYR A 66 9.67 -8.56 11.98
C TYR A 66 10.69 -7.46 12.19
N GLY A 67 11.65 -7.71 13.08
CA GLY A 67 12.66 -6.73 13.50
C GLY A 67 13.90 -6.75 12.62
N ARG A 68 14.95 -6.08 13.11
CA ARG A 68 16.20 -5.88 12.37
C ARG A 68 16.88 -7.17 11.92
N GLU A 69 16.89 -8.19 12.77
CA GLU A 69 17.48 -9.48 12.42
C GLU A 69 16.85 -10.09 11.15
N GLU A 70 15.52 -10.06 11.07
CA GLU A 70 14.80 -10.55 9.90
C GLU A 70 14.97 -9.64 8.68
N LEU A 71 14.98 -8.32 8.87
CA LEU A 71 15.11 -7.34 7.79
C LEU A 71 16.51 -7.35 7.16
N ASP A 72 17.56 -7.56 7.96
CA ASP A 72 18.94 -7.57 7.48
C ASP A 72 19.37 -8.92 6.90
N LYS A 73 18.68 -10.00 7.32
CA LYS A 73 19.08 -11.38 7.02
C LYS A 73 19.21 -11.69 5.53
N TYR A 74 18.38 -11.07 4.71
CA TYR A 74 18.24 -11.40 3.29
C TYR A 74 18.82 -10.35 2.35
N GLY A 75 19.33 -9.24 2.90
CA GLY A 75 19.91 -8.15 2.14
C GLY A 75 18.94 -7.54 1.11
N ASP A 76 17.65 -7.52 1.41
CA ASP A 76 16.64 -6.93 0.53
C ASP A 76 16.93 -5.48 0.22
N THR A 77 16.55 -5.05 -0.96
CA THR A 77 16.82 -3.69 -1.43
C THR A 77 15.62 -2.77 -1.27
N SER A 78 14.43 -3.32 -1.03
CA SER A 78 13.22 -2.56 -0.78
C SER A 78 12.35 -3.23 0.29
N VAL A 79 11.51 -2.44 0.97
CA VAL A 79 10.51 -2.97 1.91
C VAL A 79 9.48 -3.83 1.19
N SER A 80 9.18 -3.54 -0.07
CA SER A 80 8.30 -4.37 -0.89
C SER A 80 8.83 -5.80 -1.04
N ASP A 81 10.14 -5.99 -1.23
CA ASP A 81 10.76 -7.32 -1.31
C ASP A 81 10.65 -8.07 0.02
N VAL A 82 10.82 -7.36 1.14
CA VAL A 82 10.61 -7.94 2.48
C VAL A 82 9.17 -8.42 2.61
N LEU A 83 8.19 -7.58 2.30
CA LEU A 83 6.76 -7.88 2.47
C LEU A 83 6.27 -9.08 1.65
N LYS A 84 6.81 -9.28 0.45
CA LYS A 84 6.50 -10.45 -0.39
C LYS A 84 6.80 -11.80 0.30
N ARG A 85 7.75 -11.80 1.24
CA ARG A 85 8.16 -12.99 1.96
C ARG A 85 7.48 -13.18 3.31
N LEU A 86 6.77 -12.14 3.79
CA LEU A 86 6.09 -12.24 5.08
C LEU A 86 4.86 -13.14 5.00
N PRO A 87 4.71 -14.10 5.92
CA PRO A 87 3.55 -14.98 5.98
C PRO A 87 2.23 -14.19 6.07
N GLY A 88 1.25 -14.58 5.23
CA GLY A 88 -0.07 -13.97 5.22
C GLY A 88 -0.14 -12.58 4.57
N VAL A 89 0.96 -12.05 4.06
CA VAL A 89 1.00 -10.81 3.28
C VAL A 89 1.01 -11.17 1.79
N ASN A 90 0.04 -10.66 1.05
CA ASN A 90 -0.02 -10.80 -0.40
C ASN A 90 0.20 -9.43 -1.05
N MET A 91 1.15 -9.32 -1.97
CA MET A 91 1.42 -8.08 -2.71
C MET A 91 0.64 -8.07 -4.01
N GLN A 92 -0.24 -7.09 -4.20
CA GLN A 92 -0.98 -6.93 -5.44
C GLN A 92 -0.88 -5.49 -5.94
N ALA A 93 -0.40 -5.30 -7.16
CA ALA A 93 -0.13 -3.99 -7.75
C ALA A 93 0.70 -3.06 -6.82
N GLY A 94 1.72 -3.62 -6.14
CA GLY A 94 2.61 -2.87 -5.23
C GLY A 94 2.03 -2.60 -3.83
N ASN A 95 0.80 -2.99 -3.55
CA ASN A 95 0.15 -2.78 -2.26
C ASN A 95 0.02 -4.08 -1.46
N PRO A 96 0.33 -4.07 -0.15
CA PRO A 96 0.16 -5.24 0.70
C PRO A 96 -1.31 -5.46 1.02
N ARG A 97 -1.72 -6.72 1.00
CA ARG A 97 -3.07 -7.19 1.35
C ARG A 97 -2.99 -8.29 2.37
N LEU A 98 -3.90 -8.27 3.30
CA LEU A 98 -4.08 -9.30 4.32
C LEU A 98 -5.40 -10.04 4.07
N ARG A 99 -5.45 -11.33 4.43
CA ARG A 99 -6.67 -12.16 4.38
C ARG A 99 -7.35 -12.23 3.01
N GLY A 100 -6.59 -12.03 1.95
CA GLY A 100 -7.11 -12.03 0.59
C GLY A 100 -8.13 -10.92 0.29
N LEU A 101 -8.38 -9.97 1.23
CA LEU A 101 -9.35 -8.91 1.01
C LEU A 101 -8.79 -7.87 0.03
N GLY A 102 -9.69 -7.23 -0.71
CA GLY A 102 -9.39 -6.26 -1.75
C GLY A 102 -8.72 -4.96 -1.27
N ALA A 103 -8.59 -4.00 -2.16
CA ALA A 103 -8.02 -2.70 -1.84
C ALA A 103 -8.79 -1.95 -0.73
N GLY A 104 -8.07 -1.23 0.13
CA GLY A 104 -8.64 -0.42 1.22
C GLY A 104 -9.04 -1.20 2.48
N TYR A 105 -8.93 -2.54 2.51
CA TYR A 105 -9.19 -3.34 3.71
C TYR A 105 -7.97 -3.54 4.62
N THR A 106 -6.77 -3.43 4.07
CA THR A 106 -5.51 -3.43 4.83
C THR A 106 -5.05 -1.98 5.04
N LEU A 107 -4.79 -1.61 6.28
CA LEU A 107 -4.28 -0.28 6.62
C LEU A 107 -2.74 -0.32 6.63
N LEU A 108 -2.11 0.44 5.75
CA LEU A 108 -0.66 0.64 5.75
C LEU A 108 -0.32 1.88 6.56
N LEU A 109 0.53 1.71 7.57
CA LEU A 109 1.00 2.78 8.44
C LEU A 109 2.52 2.94 8.35
N ILE A 110 2.99 4.16 8.58
CA ILE A 110 4.39 4.50 8.81
C ILE A 110 4.47 5.21 10.16
N ASN A 111 5.15 4.60 11.13
CA ASN A 111 5.23 5.06 12.52
C ASN A 111 3.85 5.29 13.18
N GLY A 112 2.87 4.45 12.83
CA GLY A 112 1.51 4.52 13.34
C GLY A 112 0.58 5.48 12.60
N ASP A 113 1.07 6.25 11.63
CA ASP A 113 0.27 7.16 10.82
C ASP A 113 -0.01 6.56 9.43
N PRO A 114 -1.18 6.79 8.82
CA PRO A 114 -1.49 6.29 7.49
C PRO A 114 -0.43 6.66 6.45
N ALA A 115 -0.03 5.67 5.64
CA ALA A 115 0.86 5.93 4.51
C ALA A 115 0.17 6.89 3.53
N PRO A 116 0.89 7.87 3.00
CA PRO A 116 0.30 8.85 2.10
C PRO A 116 -0.09 8.22 0.76
N PRO A 117 -1.10 8.78 0.06
CA PRO A 117 -1.45 8.35 -1.28
C PRO A 117 -0.24 8.42 -2.23
N GLY A 118 -0.02 7.37 -3.03
CA GLY A 118 1.12 7.30 -3.95
C GLY A 118 2.47 6.93 -3.30
N PHE A 119 2.51 6.67 -2.01
CA PHE A 119 3.71 6.13 -1.35
C PHE A 119 4.05 4.75 -1.90
N SER A 120 5.29 4.58 -2.36
CA SER A 120 5.79 3.30 -2.88
C SER A 120 6.73 2.63 -1.89
N LEU A 121 6.41 1.41 -1.52
CA LEU A 121 7.24 0.53 -0.69
C LEU A 121 8.53 0.10 -1.39
N ASP A 122 8.57 0.15 -2.73
CA ASP A 122 9.76 -0.16 -3.52
C ASP A 122 10.88 0.89 -3.33
N ASN A 123 10.49 2.10 -2.91
CA ASN A 123 11.41 3.22 -2.72
C ASN A 123 11.89 3.36 -1.26
N LEU A 124 11.38 2.52 -0.34
CA LEU A 124 11.81 2.49 1.05
C LEU A 124 12.85 1.39 1.25
N SER A 125 14.06 1.76 1.64
CA SER A 125 15.12 0.81 1.95
C SER A 125 14.86 0.11 3.29
N PRO A 126 15.06 -1.21 3.41
CA PRO A 126 15.01 -1.92 4.69
C PRO A 126 15.96 -1.34 5.74
N GLY A 127 17.09 -0.75 5.33
CA GLY A 127 18.02 -0.05 6.22
C GLY A 127 17.38 1.11 7.00
N GLN A 128 16.31 1.70 6.50
CA GLN A 128 15.56 2.79 7.17
C GLN A 128 14.50 2.28 8.14
N VAL A 129 14.18 0.97 8.13
CA VAL A 129 13.11 0.38 8.91
C VAL A 129 13.69 -0.28 10.16
N GLU A 130 13.11 -0.04 11.31
CA GLU A 130 13.45 -0.72 12.57
C GLU A 130 12.76 -2.08 12.66
N ARG A 131 11.46 -2.10 12.35
CA ARG A 131 10.66 -3.31 12.32
C ARG A 131 9.39 -3.10 11.51
N ILE A 132 8.80 -4.19 11.08
CA ILE A 132 7.47 -4.24 10.45
C ILE A 132 6.54 -4.99 11.40
N GLU A 133 5.41 -4.36 11.72
CA GLU A 133 4.39 -4.92 12.58
C GLU A 133 3.16 -5.29 11.73
N VAL A 134 2.76 -6.55 11.75
CA VAL A 134 1.54 -7.04 11.09
C VAL A 134 0.54 -7.39 12.18
N THR A 135 -0.50 -6.57 12.32
CA THR A 135 -1.56 -6.76 13.31
C THR A 135 -2.82 -7.24 12.62
N ARG A 136 -3.34 -8.38 13.05
CA ARG A 136 -4.50 -9.04 12.42
C ARG A 136 -5.86 -8.59 12.95
N GLY A 137 -5.88 -7.76 13.99
CA GLY A 137 -7.07 -7.12 14.54
C GLY A 137 -6.82 -5.65 14.85
N PRO A 138 -7.85 -4.79 14.91
CA PRO A 138 -7.69 -3.40 15.30
C PRO A 138 -7.29 -3.26 16.77
N THR A 139 -6.70 -2.13 17.13
CA THR A 139 -6.49 -1.64 18.49
C THR A 139 -7.17 -0.29 18.65
N ALA A 140 -7.52 0.12 19.87
CA ALA A 140 -8.21 1.39 20.08
C ALA A 140 -7.31 2.60 19.76
N GLU A 141 -6.01 2.49 20.02
CA GLU A 141 -5.03 3.57 19.73
C GLU A 141 -4.79 3.82 18.25
N HIS A 142 -4.98 2.80 17.41
CA HIS A 142 -4.86 2.95 15.96
C HIS A 142 -6.26 3.03 15.34
N SER A 143 -6.39 3.75 14.23
CA SER A 143 -7.67 3.84 13.54
C SER A 143 -8.25 2.45 13.24
N ALA A 144 -9.52 2.24 13.57
CA ALA A 144 -10.23 1.00 13.27
C ALA A 144 -10.56 0.80 11.78
N ARG A 145 -9.95 1.57 10.88
CA ARG A 145 -10.09 1.47 9.41
C ARG A 145 -9.50 0.20 8.80
N ALA A 146 -9.15 -0.79 9.59
CA ALA A 146 -8.43 -1.99 9.15
C ALA A 146 -9.30 -3.24 9.32
N VAL A 147 -10.17 -3.54 8.35
CA VAL A 147 -11.01 -4.74 8.39
C VAL A 147 -10.19 -6.04 8.24
N ALA A 148 -9.17 -6.02 7.39
CA ALA A 148 -8.27 -7.15 7.17
C ALA A 148 -7.12 -7.20 8.20
N GLY A 149 -6.71 -6.04 8.70
CA GLY A 149 -5.58 -5.85 9.59
C GLY A 149 -4.75 -4.64 9.22
N THR A 150 -3.71 -4.40 10.01
CA THR A 150 -2.80 -3.26 9.87
C THR A 150 -1.39 -3.75 9.61
N LEU A 151 -0.70 -3.09 8.70
CA LEU A 151 0.72 -3.25 8.45
C LEU A 151 1.40 -1.93 8.80
N ASN A 152 2.19 -1.92 9.87
CA ASN A 152 2.85 -0.73 10.38
C ASN A 152 4.37 -0.83 10.21
N ILE A 153 4.94 0.07 9.42
CA ILE A 153 6.37 0.16 9.18
C ILE A 153 6.94 1.16 10.17
N ILE A 154 7.63 0.65 11.17
CA ILE A 154 8.34 1.48 12.14
C ILE A 154 9.71 1.80 11.59
N LEU A 155 9.94 3.07 11.37
CA LEU A 155 11.23 3.56 10.87
C LEU A 155 12.23 3.64 12.02
N ARG A 156 13.51 3.43 11.72
CA ARG A 156 14.59 3.52 12.70
C ARG A 156 14.59 4.88 13.40
N GLU A 157 14.74 4.87 14.70
CA GLU A 157 15.03 6.09 15.44
C GLU A 157 16.43 6.63 15.09
N ALA A 158 16.69 7.88 15.43
CA ALA A 158 18.01 8.45 15.30
C ALA A 158 19.02 7.64 16.15
N PRO A 159 20.19 7.25 15.60
CA PRO A 159 21.08 6.27 16.21
C PRO A 159 21.73 6.81 17.48
N ARG A 160 22.13 5.89 18.36
CA ARG A 160 22.95 6.20 19.53
C ARG A 160 24.45 6.30 19.22
N THR A 161 24.87 5.71 18.11
CA THR A 161 26.24 5.67 17.61
C THR A 161 26.28 6.08 16.16
N ARG A 162 27.43 6.58 15.70
CA ARG A 162 27.65 6.99 14.32
C ARG A 162 27.30 5.85 13.34
N GLN A 163 26.47 6.16 12.37
CA GLN A 163 26.07 5.23 11.31
C GLN A 163 26.22 5.91 9.95
N ARG A 164 26.88 5.23 9.03
CA ARG A 164 27.02 5.65 7.65
C ARG A 164 26.84 4.45 6.74
N GLU A 165 25.92 4.53 5.85
CA GLU A 165 25.62 3.46 4.88
C GLU A 165 25.47 4.06 3.49
N LEU A 166 26.00 3.38 2.50
CA LEU A 166 25.82 3.68 1.07
C LEU A 166 25.40 2.41 0.35
N GLY A 167 24.27 2.47 -0.35
CA GLY A 167 23.76 1.39 -1.18
C GLY A 167 23.65 1.80 -2.64
N MET A 168 23.98 0.90 -3.55
CA MET A 168 23.73 1.03 -4.98
C MET A 168 23.03 -0.21 -5.49
N ARG A 169 22.05 -0.05 -6.38
CA ARG A 169 21.37 -1.14 -7.06
C ARG A 169 21.33 -0.87 -8.56
N LEU A 170 21.86 -1.81 -9.31
CA LEU A 170 21.70 -1.91 -10.74
C LEU A 170 20.66 -2.98 -11.05
N GLY A 171 19.69 -2.68 -11.87
CA GLY A 171 18.66 -3.62 -12.27
C GLY A 171 18.55 -3.69 -13.79
N TYR A 172 17.98 -4.80 -14.28
CA TYR A 172 17.64 -4.99 -15.68
C TYR A 172 16.26 -5.64 -15.76
N GLN A 173 15.31 -4.93 -16.34
CA GLN A 173 13.92 -5.38 -16.43
C GLN A 173 13.36 -5.04 -17.82
N ALA A 174 12.74 -6.04 -18.47
CA ALA A 174 12.08 -5.82 -19.77
C ALA A 174 12.96 -5.06 -20.78
N TRP A 175 14.22 -5.50 -20.94
CA TRP A 175 15.21 -4.94 -21.86
C TRP A 175 15.66 -3.51 -21.53
N ALA A 176 15.47 -3.08 -20.30
CA ALA A 176 15.85 -1.74 -19.87
C ALA A 176 16.61 -1.75 -18.54
N PRO A 177 17.73 -1.00 -18.42
CA PRO A 177 18.45 -0.84 -17.17
C PRO A 177 17.67 0.05 -16.18
N THR A 178 17.80 -0.25 -14.90
CA THR A 178 17.31 0.56 -13.80
C THR A 178 18.45 0.84 -12.83
N LEU A 179 18.40 1.99 -12.15
CA LEU A 179 19.42 2.42 -11.20
C LEU A 179 18.74 2.95 -9.93
N ALA A 180 19.27 2.58 -8.78
CA ALA A 180 18.95 3.24 -7.53
C ALA A 180 20.21 3.38 -6.68
N ALA A 181 20.30 4.49 -5.94
CA ALA A 181 21.33 4.71 -4.94
C ALA A 181 20.68 5.27 -3.68
N ASN A 182 21.13 4.83 -2.53
CA ASN A 182 20.67 5.33 -1.24
C ASN A 182 21.84 5.55 -0.31
N GLY A 183 21.75 6.58 0.51
CA GLY A 183 22.72 6.90 1.55
C GLY A 183 22.01 7.19 2.87
N GLN A 184 22.65 6.85 3.97
CA GLN A 184 22.17 7.19 5.29
C GLN A 184 23.34 7.67 6.14
N TRP A 185 23.18 8.83 6.74
CA TRP A 185 24.11 9.42 7.70
C TRP A 185 23.38 9.64 9.00
N GLY A 186 23.94 9.22 10.11
CA GLY A 186 23.37 9.43 11.41
C GLY A 186 24.44 9.52 12.46
N ASP A 187 24.21 10.38 13.47
CA ASP A 187 25.11 10.57 14.60
C ASP A 187 24.33 11.08 15.82
N ARG A 188 25.03 11.16 16.94
CA ARG A 188 24.53 11.76 18.17
C ARG A 188 25.54 12.76 18.70
N GLU A 189 25.08 13.99 18.94
CA GLU A 189 25.84 15.07 19.58
C GLU A 189 25.12 15.50 20.85
N GLY A 190 25.65 15.09 22.01
CA GLY A 190 25.04 15.39 23.31
C GLY A 190 23.59 14.88 23.42
N ARG A 191 22.63 15.80 23.44
CA ARG A 191 21.18 15.51 23.55
C ARG A 191 20.50 15.36 22.24
N LEU A 192 21.12 15.73 21.12
CA LEU A 192 20.57 15.63 19.77
C LEU A 192 21.09 14.37 19.09
N SER A 193 20.19 13.53 18.62
CA SER A 193 20.49 12.46 17.69
C SER A 193 19.81 12.77 16.36
N TYR A 194 20.47 12.49 15.24
CA TYR A 194 19.91 12.72 13.91
C TYR A 194 20.23 11.59 12.96
N THR A 195 19.37 11.43 11.96
CA THR A 195 19.65 10.59 10.80
C THR A 195 19.11 11.24 9.54
N LEU A 196 19.88 11.14 8.46
CA LEU A 196 19.59 11.74 7.17
C LEU A 196 19.63 10.64 6.08
N PRO A 197 18.54 9.92 5.87
CA PRO A 197 18.41 9.00 4.74
C PRO A 197 18.04 9.76 3.46
N VAL A 198 18.72 9.41 2.37
CA VAL A 198 18.48 9.94 1.03
C VAL A 198 18.43 8.77 0.06
N ALA A 199 17.51 8.77 -0.89
CA ALA A 199 17.53 7.83 -2.00
C ALA A 199 17.19 8.52 -3.31
N VAL A 200 17.86 8.10 -4.38
CA VAL A 200 17.57 8.47 -5.76
C VAL A 200 17.37 7.20 -6.57
N TYR A 201 16.44 7.22 -7.50
CA TYR A 201 16.10 6.04 -8.28
C TYR A 201 15.56 6.40 -9.65
N GLN A 202 15.78 5.49 -10.57
CA GLN A 202 15.26 5.51 -11.92
C GLN A 202 14.67 4.15 -12.25
N TRP A 203 13.52 4.16 -12.90
CA TRP A 203 12.89 2.94 -13.43
C TRP A 203 12.62 3.09 -14.93
N ARG A 204 12.62 1.97 -15.61
CA ARG A 204 12.27 1.87 -17.02
C ARG A 204 11.71 0.49 -17.31
N GLY A 205 10.78 0.39 -18.24
CA GLY A 205 10.24 -0.90 -18.65
C GLY A 205 9.26 -0.79 -19.80
N GLN A 206 8.84 -1.97 -20.28
CA GLN A 206 7.78 -2.07 -21.28
C GLN A 206 6.87 -3.26 -21.00
N ALA A 207 5.65 -3.26 -21.50
CA ALA A 207 4.71 -4.36 -21.44
C ALA A 207 3.95 -4.50 -22.74
N ASN A 208 3.80 -5.73 -23.21
CA ASN A 208 2.82 -6.05 -24.23
C ASN A 208 1.47 -6.21 -23.55
N THR A 209 0.46 -5.61 -24.16
CA THR A 209 -0.95 -5.73 -23.76
C THR A 209 -1.72 -6.36 -24.90
N PHE A 210 -2.74 -7.15 -24.54
CA PHE A 210 -3.65 -7.73 -25.50
C PHE A 210 -5.06 -7.70 -24.91
N SER A 211 -6.04 -7.32 -25.74
CA SER A 211 -7.47 -7.37 -25.38
C SER A 211 -8.27 -7.99 -26.51
N ASP A 212 -9.12 -8.97 -26.18
CA ASP A 212 -10.16 -9.51 -27.09
C ASP A 212 -11.50 -9.07 -26.52
N ARG A 213 -12.21 -8.25 -27.27
CA ARG A 213 -13.44 -7.59 -26.82
C ARG A 213 -14.61 -7.97 -27.72
N ARG A 214 -15.66 -8.51 -27.11
CA ARG A 214 -16.97 -8.77 -27.74
C ARG A 214 -17.98 -7.85 -27.04
N SER A 215 -18.57 -6.94 -27.79
CA SER A 215 -19.45 -5.89 -27.25
C SER A 215 -20.51 -5.52 -28.32
N LEU A 216 -21.20 -4.43 -28.08
CA LEU A 216 -22.02 -3.76 -29.06
C LEU A 216 -21.29 -2.52 -29.59
N ASP A 217 -21.49 -2.22 -30.86
CA ASP A 217 -21.00 -0.95 -31.46
C ASP A 217 -21.95 0.23 -31.16
N VAL A 218 -21.65 1.38 -31.71
CA VAL A 218 -22.46 2.62 -31.52
C VAL A 218 -23.89 2.48 -32.07
N ASN A 219 -24.14 1.54 -32.98
CA ASN A 219 -25.43 1.26 -33.56
C ASN A 219 -26.16 0.09 -32.88
N ASN A 220 -25.66 -0.36 -31.72
CA ASN A 220 -26.15 -1.50 -30.96
C ASN A 220 -26.05 -2.84 -31.72
N ALA A 221 -25.13 -2.95 -32.67
CA ALA A 221 -24.84 -4.17 -33.41
C ALA A 221 -23.66 -4.93 -32.81
N ALA A 222 -23.63 -6.24 -32.98
CA ALA A 222 -22.56 -7.08 -32.41
C ALA A 222 -21.20 -6.73 -33.00
N GLN A 223 -20.22 -6.46 -32.11
CA GLN A 223 -18.85 -6.06 -32.43
C GLN A 223 -17.84 -7.04 -31.82
N HIS A 224 -16.79 -7.38 -32.56
CA HIS A 224 -15.66 -8.16 -32.09
C HIS A 224 -14.35 -7.50 -32.50
N LEU A 225 -13.56 -7.07 -31.52
CA LEU A 225 -12.30 -6.36 -31.67
C LEU A 225 -11.16 -7.12 -30.99
N ARG A 226 -10.01 -7.15 -31.62
CA ARG A 226 -8.73 -7.52 -31.00
C ARG A 226 -7.81 -6.32 -30.96
N VAL A 227 -7.29 -6.02 -29.78
CA VAL A 227 -6.39 -4.88 -29.56
C VAL A 227 -5.05 -5.40 -29.10
N ASN A 228 -4.01 -5.18 -29.88
CA ASN A 228 -2.61 -5.43 -29.48
C ASN A 228 -1.98 -4.10 -29.07
N GLY A 229 -1.25 -4.09 -27.99
CA GLY A 229 -0.62 -2.87 -27.51
C GLY A 229 0.78 -3.09 -26.96
N LEU A 230 1.56 -2.03 -26.96
CA LEU A 230 2.86 -1.92 -26.34
C LEU A 230 2.90 -0.66 -25.49
N ASP A 231 3.10 -0.83 -24.19
CA ASP A 231 3.34 0.26 -23.25
C ASP A 231 4.81 0.34 -22.90
N GLN A 232 5.42 1.52 -23.03
CA GLN A 232 6.77 1.82 -22.57
C GLN A 232 6.69 2.90 -21.50
N PHE A 233 7.31 2.67 -20.34
CA PHE A 233 7.28 3.60 -19.23
C PHE A 233 8.66 3.80 -18.65
N TRP A 234 8.92 5.02 -18.22
CA TRP A 234 10.17 5.40 -17.55
C TRP A 234 9.91 6.56 -16.60
N GLY A 235 10.78 6.67 -15.64
CA GLY A 235 10.71 7.74 -14.66
C GLY A 235 11.85 7.67 -13.68
N GLY A 236 11.80 8.54 -12.71
CA GLY A 236 12.77 8.59 -11.64
C GLY A 236 12.33 9.55 -10.56
N GLY A 237 13.05 9.55 -9.46
CA GLY A 237 12.73 10.40 -8.36
C GLY A 237 13.77 10.36 -7.26
N PHE A 238 13.46 11.08 -6.20
CA PHE A 238 14.24 11.06 -4.98
C PHE A 238 13.30 11.01 -3.77
N ASN A 239 13.81 10.51 -2.66
CA ASN A 239 13.23 10.70 -1.35
C ASN A 239 14.29 11.16 -0.35
N LEU A 240 13.85 11.93 0.62
CA LEU A 240 14.62 12.45 1.72
C LEU A 240 13.78 12.29 2.98
N SER A 241 14.31 11.66 4.04
CA SER A 241 13.53 11.39 5.25
C SER A 241 14.31 11.66 6.55
N PRO A 242 14.74 12.92 6.80
CA PRO A 242 15.49 13.29 8.00
C PRO A 242 14.67 13.06 9.27
N ARG A 243 15.37 12.64 10.32
CA ARG A 243 14.83 12.46 11.65
C ARG A 243 15.75 13.08 12.66
N LEU A 244 15.16 13.84 13.56
CA LEU A 244 15.87 14.46 14.67
C LEU A 244 15.18 14.02 15.96
N SER A 245 15.97 13.63 16.95
CA SER A 245 15.49 13.27 18.27
C SER A 245 16.26 14.09 19.30
N TRP A 246 15.55 14.91 20.03
CA TRP A 246 16.10 15.72 21.09
C TRP A 246 15.68 15.15 22.46
N LYS A 247 16.62 14.70 23.26
CA LYS A 247 16.39 14.26 24.63
C LYS A 247 16.61 15.42 25.59
N PHE A 248 15.52 15.95 26.15
CA PHE A 248 15.60 16.98 27.19
C PHE A 248 16.11 16.39 28.52
N SER A 249 15.64 15.17 28.83
CA SER A 249 16.02 14.34 29.96
C SER A 249 15.89 12.86 29.63
N GLU A 250 16.17 11.95 30.56
CA GLU A 250 15.92 10.51 30.40
C GLU A 250 14.40 10.19 30.29
N THR A 251 13.57 11.10 30.75
CA THR A 251 12.10 10.92 30.76
C THR A 251 11.38 11.75 29.72
N GLU A 252 12.07 12.66 29.01
CA GLU A 252 11.44 13.58 28.08
C GLU A 252 12.21 13.71 26.77
N SER A 253 11.50 13.53 25.66
CA SER A 253 12.07 13.63 24.31
C SER A 253 11.10 14.26 23.31
N LEU A 254 11.67 14.91 22.30
CA LEU A 254 10.98 15.46 21.13
C LEU A 254 11.59 14.86 19.89
N ASN A 255 10.75 14.28 19.05
CA ASN A 255 11.14 13.67 17.79
C ASN A 255 10.49 14.43 16.63
N LEU A 256 11.29 14.85 15.67
CA LEU A 256 10.85 15.46 14.42
C LEU A 256 11.20 14.52 13.28
N GLN A 257 10.21 14.17 12.48
CA GLN A 257 10.36 13.39 11.25
C GLN A 257 9.91 14.22 10.08
N LEU A 258 10.81 14.42 9.14
CA LEU A 258 10.50 15.06 7.87
C LEU A 258 10.52 14.01 6.76
N PHE A 259 9.74 14.22 5.74
CA PHE A 259 9.75 13.39 4.54
C PHE A 259 9.48 14.28 3.32
N ALA A 260 10.30 14.17 2.30
CA ALA A 260 10.09 14.80 1.02
C ALA A 260 10.36 13.78 -0.10
N GLN A 261 9.45 13.70 -1.04
CA GLN A 261 9.57 12.83 -2.20
C GLN A 261 9.07 13.54 -3.45
N ARG A 262 9.77 13.31 -4.56
CA ARG A 262 9.30 13.71 -5.89
C ARG A 262 9.60 12.62 -6.89
N ASN A 263 8.61 12.31 -7.71
CA ASN A 263 8.67 11.34 -8.80
C ASN A 263 8.24 12.02 -10.10
N ASN A 264 9.00 11.84 -11.15
CA ASN A 264 8.59 12.12 -12.51
C ASN A 264 8.28 10.79 -13.20
N PHE A 265 7.23 10.74 -13.98
CA PHE A 265 6.86 9.56 -14.77
C PHE A 265 6.54 9.95 -16.19
N ASN A 266 6.87 9.07 -17.11
CA ASN A 266 6.54 9.18 -18.51
C ASN A 266 6.08 7.80 -19.00
N ASN A 267 5.14 7.82 -19.92
CA ASN A 267 4.63 6.64 -20.58
C ASN A 267 4.35 6.96 -22.04
N ARG A 268 4.66 6.06 -22.93
CA ARG A 268 4.16 6.10 -24.30
C ARG A 268 3.66 4.74 -24.67
N GLY A 269 2.56 4.70 -25.39
CA GLY A 269 1.98 3.45 -25.84
C GLY A 269 1.53 3.55 -27.28
N PHE A 270 1.34 2.37 -27.81
CA PHE A 270 0.78 2.14 -29.13
C PHE A 270 -0.22 0.99 -29.01
N SER A 271 -1.35 1.10 -29.68
CA SER A 271 -2.29 0.00 -29.85
C SER A 271 -2.80 -0.06 -31.29
N ASP A 272 -2.94 -1.29 -31.77
CA ASP A 272 -3.49 -1.65 -33.07
C ASP A 272 -4.75 -2.49 -32.84
N THR A 273 -5.83 -2.14 -33.54
CA THR A 273 -7.15 -2.78 -33.40
C THR A 273 -7.54 -3.49 -34.68
N GLU A 274 -7.60 -4.81 -34.60
CA GLU A 274 -8.16 -5.67 -35.64
C GLU A 274 -9.70 -5.77 -35.45
N VAL A 275 -10.47 -5.41 -36.46
CA VAL A 275 -11.92 -5.52 -36.47
C VAL A 275 -12.33 -6.88 -37.09
N LEU A 276 -12.75 -7.80 -36.25
CA LEU A 276 -13.18 -9.14 -36.69
C LEU A 276 -14.67 -9.20 -37.07
N ARG A 277 -15.47 -8.31 -36.45
CA ARG A 277 -16.90 -8.20 -36.70
C ARG A 277 -17.42 -6.84 -36.29
N GLY A 278 -18.45 -6.34 -37.00
CA GLY A 278 -19.14 -5.09 -36.69
C GLY A 278 -18.47 -3.87 -37.24
N ALA A 279 -18.92 -2.69 -36.81
CA ALA A 279 -18.33 -1.43 -37.24
C ALA A 279 -16.94 -1.23 -36.59
N ALA A 280 -16.04 -0.61 -37.33
CA ALA A 280 -14.73 -0.20 -36.77
C ALA A 280 -14.96 0.85 -35.67
N PRO A 281 -14.13 0.87 -34.62
CA PRO A 281 -14.12 1.95 -33.66
C PRO A 281 -13.64 3.25 -34.34
N ILE A 282 -13.83 4.38 -33.68
CA ILE A 282 -13.43 5.71 -34.19
C ILE A 282 -11.96 5.69 -34.59
N SER A 283 -11.10 5.05 -33.79
CA SER A 283 -9.68 4.87 -34.08
C SER A 283 -9.33 3.38 -33.99
N VAL A 284 -8.62 2.88 -34.99
CA VAL A 284 -8.08 1.51 -35.02
C VAL A 284 -6.62 1.49 -34.59
N ASP A 285 -5.85 2.51 -34.95
CA ASP A 285 -4.49 2.73 -34.47
C ASP A 285 -4.50 3.88 -33.51
N GLU A 286 -4.01 3.66 -32.29
CA GLU A 286 -3.87 4.73 -31.30
C GLU A 286 -2.43 4.81 -30.79
N ARG A 287 -1.95 6.03 -30.61
CA ARG A 287 -0.69 6.33 -29.96
C ARG A 287 -0.96 7.29 -28.81
N PHE A 288 -0.28 7.09 -27.69
CA PHE A 288 -0.35 8.04 -26.60
C PHE A 288 1.02 8.32 -26.00
N VAL A 289 1.18 9.56 -25.53
CA VAL A 289 2.33 10.00 -24.75
C VAL A 289 1.78 10.66 -23.49
N SER A 290 2.20 10.15 -22.35
CA SER A 290 1.78 10.64 -21.05
C SER A 290 3.00 10.98 -20.22
N GLY A 291 2.96 12.09 -19.50
CA GLY A 291 3.99 12.48 -18.56
C GLY A 291 3.44 13.30 -17.41
N GLY A 292 4.20 13.34 -16.35
CA GLY A 292 3.80 14.11 -15.18
C GLY A 292 4.75 13.95 -14.01
N HIS A 293 4.36 14.54 -12.89
CA HIS A 293 5.08 14.39 -11.65
C HIS A 293 4.13 14.25 -10.46
N TRP A 294 4.63 13.64 -9.42
CA TRP A 294 4.02 13.57 -8.12
C TRP A 294 5.05 13.98 -7.07
N GLN A 295 4.64 14.80 -6.13
CA GLN A 295 5.48 15.22 -5.02
C GLN A 295 4.71 15.23 -3.71
N MET A 296 5.44 15.03 -2.61
CA MET A 296 4.89 15.05 -1.27
C MET A 296 5.93 15.58 -0.28
N GLN A 297 5.45 16.35 0.68
CA GLN A 297 6.20 16.80 1.85
C GLN A 297 5.38 16.50 3.09
N ARG A 298 6.03 16.00 4.14
CA ARG A 298 5.40 15.68 5.42
C ARG A 298 6.33 16.07 6.56
N ALA A 299 5.76 16.60 7.61
CA ALA A 299 6.42 16.87 8.88
C ALA A 299 5.59 16.27 10.01
N ASN A 300 6.20 15.47 10.87
CA ASN A 300 5.58 14.91 12.07
C ASN A 300 6.44 15.25 13.27
N LEU A 301 5.82 15.81 14.28
CA LEU A 301 6.39 16.12 15.58
C LEU A 301 5.78 15.18 16.61
N GLN A 302 6.61 14.57 17.43
CA GLN A 302 6.18 13.70 18.53
C GLN A 302 6.90 14.12 19.80
N TRP A 303 6.15 14.47 20.84
CA TRP A 303 6.65 14.74 22.18
C TRP A 303 6.25 13.61 23.12
N VAL A 304 7.23 13.08 23.85
CA VAL A 304 7.05 11.97 24.79
C VAL A 304 7.54 12.40 26.16
N ARG A 305 6.69 12.23 27.18
CA ARG A 305 7.06 12.42 28.57
C ARG A 305 6.68 11.20 29.41
N ARG A 306 7.60 10.78 30.26
CA ARG A 306 7.40 9.71 31.23
C ARG A 306 7.52 10.29 32.64
N TRP A 307 6.71 9.77 33.56
CA TRP A 307 6.77 10.15 34.98
C TRP A 307 7.21 8.99 35.84
N THR A 308 7.75 9.30 37.03
CA THR A 308 7.96 8.33 38.10
C THR A 308 6.61 7.66 38.41
N GLY A 309 6.58 6.33 38.47
CA GLY A 309 5.29 5.58 38.59
C GLY A 309 4.74 5.08 37.26
N GLY A 310 5.50 5.19 36.15
CA GLY A 310 5.23 4.54 34.87
C GLY A 310 4.20 5.25 33.99
N ALA A 311 3.62 6.37 34.42
CA ALA A 311 2.72 7.15 33.55
C ALA A 311 3.51 7.73 32.34
N ARG A 312 2.88 7.72 31.16
CA ARG A 312 3.46 8.22 29.93
C ARG A 312 2.45 9.03 29.14
N LEU A 313 2.87 10.17 28.62
CA LEU A 313 2.12 10.96 27.65
C LEU A 313 2.91 11.00 26.33
N ASP A 314 2.21 10.73 25.25
CA ASP A 314 2.71 10.77 23.88
C ASP A 314 1.79 11.71 23.08
N VAL A 315 2.31 12.81 22.57
CA VAL A 315 1.55 13.79 21.77
C VAL A 315 2.18 13.91 20.40
N LYS A 316 1.37 13.85 19.38
CA LYS A 316 1.78 13.95 17.97
C LYS A 316 1.06 15.11 17.29
N ALA A 317 1.75 15.82 16.43
CA ALA A 317 1.20 16.77 15.49
C ALA A 317 1.88 16.58 14.13
N GLY A 318 1.13 16.65 13.05
CA GLY A 318 1.66 16.43 11.73
C GLY A 318 0.98 17.26 10.66
N GLY A 319 1.73 17.52 9.60
CA GLY A 319 1.24 18.15 8.38
C GLY A 319 1.78 17.47 7.15
N GLN A 320 0.97 17.35 6.12
CA GLN A 320 1.35 16.77 4.83
C GLN A 320 0.77 17.60 3.71
N ALA A 321 1.58 17.91 2.72
CA ALA A 321 1.15 18.49 1.45
C ALA A 321 1.60 17.55 0.32
N SER A 322 0.69 17.24 -0.61
CA SER A 322 1.04 16.49 -1.82
C SER A 322 0.39 17.13 -3.06
N SER A 323 1.06 17.00 -4.19
CA SER A 323 0.51 17.39 -5.48
C SER A 323 0.93 16.42 -6.57
N SER A 324 0.07 16.27 -7.56
CA SER A 324 0.41 15.58 -8.81
C SER A 324 -0.13 16.36 -9.99
N GLU A 325 0.61 16.35 -11.07
CA GLU A 325 0.21 16.92 -12.35
C GLU A 325 0.56 15.91 -13.44
N PHE A 326 -0.35 15.79 -14.41
CA PHE A 326 -0.11 14.93 -15.56
C PHE A 326 -0.74 15.51 -16.82
N ARG A 327 -0.18 15.14 -17.96
CA ARG A 327 -0.73 15.36 -19.29
C ARG A 327 -0.65 14.09 -20.09
N ASN A 328 -1.71 13.77 -20.81
CA ASN A 328 -1.78 12.65 -21.73
C ASN A 328 -2.27 13.16 -23.08
N LEU A 329 -1.43 12.96 -24.10
CA LEU A 329 -1.76 13.23 -25.51
C LEU A 329 -2.03 11.92 -26.18
N SER A 330 -3.16 11.78 -26.87
CA SER A 330 -3.52 10.60 -27.64
C SER A 330 -3.93 11.02 -29.05
N ASP A 331 -3.35 10.34 -30.03
CA ASP A 331 -3.66 10.50 -31.45
C ASP A 331 -4.13 9.16 -32.00
N GLY A 332 -5.11 9.19 -32.89
CA GLY A 332 -5.66 7.97 -33.49
C GLY A 332 -5.95 8.12 -34.98
N LEU A 333 -5.86 6.98 -35.69
CA LEU A 333 -6.22 6.84 -37.09
C LEU A 333 -7.44 5.93 -37.23
N ASN A 334 -8.35 6.27 -38.15
CA ASN A 334 -9.45 5.39 -38.52
C ASN A 334 -9.01 4.24 -39.46
N SER A 335 -9.91 3.35 -39.80
CA SER A 335 -9.65 2.22 -40.70
C SER A 335 -9.21 2.63 -42.12
N ALA A 336 -9.41 3.87 -42.53
CA ALA A 336 -8.90 4.43 -43.79
C ALA A 336 -7.54 5.12 -43.64
N GLY A 337 -6.90 5.06 -42.45
CA GLY A 337 -5.62 5.67 -42.15
C GLY A 337 -5.71 7.21 -41.99
N GLN A 338 -6.89 7.77 -41.82
CA GLN A 338 -7.08 9.20 -41.65
C GLN A 338 -7.11 9.56 -40.15
N PRO A 339 -6.61 10.75 -39.74
CA PRO A 339 -6.71 11.21 -38.34
C PRO A 339 -8.18 11.23 -37.87
N SER A 340 -8.45 10.57 -36.77
CA SER A 340 -9.78 10.40 -36.21
C SER A 340 -9.88 10.81 -34.74
N LEU A 341 -8.76 10.86 -34.03
CA LEU A 341 -8.66 11.23 -32.63
C LEU A 341 -7.46 12.14 -32.40
N ALA A 342 -7.71 13.27 -31.75
CA ALA A 342 -6.70 14.11 -31.16
C ALA A 342 -7.20 14.51 -29.75
N ARG A 343 -6.67 13.86 -28.71
CA ARG A 343 -7.11 14.07 -27.33
C ARG A 343 -5.99 14.58 -26.45
N ASP A 344 -6.22 15.68 -25.77
CA ASP A 344 -5.35 16.24 -24.75
C ASP A 344 -6.06 16.18 -23.40
N THR A 345 -5.53 15.38 -22.51
CA THR A 345 -6.03 15.25 -21.12
C THR A 345 -5.01 15.83 -20.17
N THR A 346 -5.39 16.83 -19.41
CA THR A 346 -4.59 17.39 -18.31
C THR A 346 -5.28 17.14 -16.99
N GLY A 347 -4.50 16.92 -15.95
CA GLY A 347 -5.05 16.78 -14.60
C GLY A 347 -4.07 17.21 -13.54
N SER A 348 -4.58 17.79 -12.47
CA SER A 348 -3.82 18.12 -11.28
C SER A 348 -4.61 17.78 -10.01
N ASN A 349 -3.88 17.30 -9.00
CA ASN A 349 -4.40 17.05 -7.66
C ASN A 349 -3.55 17.79 -6.66
N ARG A 350 -4.17 18.41 -5.67
CA ARG A 350 -3.50 18.96 -4.49
C ARG A 350 -4.20 18.44 -3.25
N GLU A 351 -3.44 17.97 -2.30
CA GLU A 351 -3.96 17.47 -1.03
C GLU A 351 -3.16 18.05 0.13
N LEU A 352 -3.86 18.62 1.11
CA LEU A 352 -3.32 19.08 2.38
C LEU A 352 -3.96 18.27 3.49
N SER A 353 -3.14 17.74 4.42
CA SER A 353 -3.62 17.04 5.60
C SER A 353 -2.93 17.56 6.84
N LEU A 354 -3.71 17.81 7.89
CA LEU A 354 -3.23 18.16 9.22
C LEU A 354 -3.71 17.09 10.19
N THR A 355 -2.83 16.67 11.09
CA THR A 355 -3.12 15.63 12.08
C THR A 355 -2.70 16.06 13.48
N SER A 356 -3.48 15.66 14.47
CA SER A 356 -3.13 15.74 15.88
C SER A 356 -3.57 14.46 16.58
N GLY A 357 -2.74 13.92 17.44
CA GLY A 357 -3.06 12.74 18.22
C GLY A 357 -2.34 12.75 19.56
N GLY A 358 -2.89 12.04 20.52
CA GLY A 358 -2.25 11.88 21.82
C GLY A 358 -2.69 10.65 22.53
N LYS A 359 -1.82 10.11 23.36
CA LYS A 359 -2.05 8.95 24.21
C LYS A 359 -1.44 9.19 25.58
N PHE A 360 -2.28 9.15 26.61
CA PHE A 360 -1.85 9.07 28.00
C PHE A 360 -2.03 7.63 28.47
N SER A 361 -0.99 7.01 29.03
CA SER A 361 -1.03 5.65 29.58
C SER A 361 -0.48 5.64 31.00
N LYS A 362 -1.09 4.82 31.85
CA LYS A 362 -0.68 4.69 33.26
C LYS A 362 -0.88 3.25 33.73
N PRO A 363 0.15 2.60 34.31
CA PRO A 363 -0.05 1.37 35.06
C PRO A 363 -0.90 1.64 36.30
N LEU A 364 -1.88 0.77 36.53
CA LEU A 364 -2.75 0.77 37.70
C LEU A 364 -2.54 -0.54 38.46
N GLY A 365 -1.75 -0.49 39.53
CA GLY A 365 -1.22 -1.70 40.19
C GLY A 365 -0.26 -2.46 39.28
N GLU A 366 -0.19 -3.79 39.46
CA GLU A 366 0.69 -4.69 38.70
C GLU A 366 0.01 -5.31 37.49
N ALA A 367 -1.33 -5.31 37.46
CA ALA A 367 -2.12 -6.09 36.52
C ALA A 367 -2.70 -5.26 35.35
N HIS A 368 -2.87 -3.95 35.48
CA HIS A 368 -3.57 -3.13 34.51
C HIS A 368 -2.66 -2.06 33.91
N THR A 369 -2.82 -1.79 32.61
CA THR A 369 -2.29 -0.61 31.97
C THR A 369 -3.40 0.11 31.22
N LEU A 370 -3.93 1.16 31.85
CA LEU A 370 -4.98 1.98 31.27
C LEU A 370 -4.37 3.02 30.32
N ALA A 371 -4.97 3.19 29.15
CA ALA A 371 -4.63 4.29 28.24
C ALA A 371 -5.89 4.95 27.69
N LEU A 372 -5.79 6.27 27.48
CA LEU A 372 -6.80 7.09 26.82
C LEU A 372 -6.14 8.03 25.83
N GLY A 373 -6.87 8.45 24.80
CA GLY A 373 -6.28 9.35 23.82
C GLY A 373 -7.26 9.85 22.79
N TRP A 374 -6.73 10.66 21.89
CA TRP A 374 -7.47 11.28 20.78
C TRP A 374 -6.70 11.18 19.48
N ASP A 375 -7.44 11.39 18.38
CA ASP A 375 -6.90 11.41 17.02
C ASP A 375 -7.78 12.32 16.17
N VAL A 376 -7.19 13.33 15.54
CA VAL A 376 -7.88 14.28 14.65
C VAL A 376 -7.11 14.36 13.34
N GLU A 377 -7.82 14.24 12.23
CA GLU A 377 -7.29 14.42 10.88
C GLU A 377 -8.22 15.36 10.12
N GLN A 378 -7.67 16.45 9.61
CA GLN A 378 -8.33 17.31 8.64
C GLN A 378 -7.61 17.18 7.31
N LYS A 379 -8.34 16.86 6.26
CA LYS A 379 -7.82 16.65 4.92
C LYS A 379 -8.63 17.44 3.93
N ARG A 380 -7.96 18.19 3.06
CA ARG A 380 -8.55 18.89 1.91
C ARG A 380 -7.88 18.41 0.64
N ARG A 381 -8.67 18.06 -0.36
CA ARG A 381 -8.23 17.69 -1.69
C ARG A 381 -8.93 18.55 -2.73
N THR A 382 -8.15 19.11 -3.66
CA THR A 382 -8.64 19.79 -4.84
C THR A 382 -8.17 19.05 -6.08
N GLU A 383 -9.07 18.78 -6.99
CA GLU A 383 -8.80 18.12 -8.26
C GLU A 383 -9.28 18.99 -9.42
N LEU A 384 -8.39 19.19 -10.40
CA LEU A 384 -8.68 19.84 -11.66
C LEU A 384 -8.37 18.85 -12.79
N ARG A 385 -9.30 18.75 -13.75
CA ARG A 385 -9.09 17.94 -14.96
C ARG A 385 -9.71 18.65 -16.15
N SER A 386 -9.05 18.54 -17.30
CA SER A 386 -9.59 18.98 -18.57
C SER A 386 -9.33 17.92 -19.64
N VAL A 387 -10.32 17.67 -20.47
CA VAL A 387 -10.21 16.78 -21.62
C VAL A 387 -10.67 17.55 -22.86
N ILE A 388 -9.72 17.79 -23.76
CA ILE A 388 -10.00 18.40 -25.07
C ILE A 388 -9.86 17.28 -26.10
N GLU A 389 -10.91 17.04 -26.86
CA GLU A 389 -10.94 16.03 -27.92
C GLU A 389 -11.33 16.68 -29.23
N ASN A 390 -10.48 16.51 -30.24
CA ASN A 390 -10.67 17.11 -31.57
C ASN A 390 -10.96 18.64 -31.52
N GLY A 391 -10.27 19.34 -30.57
CA GLY A 391 -10.39 20.79 -30.40
C GLY A 391 -11.54 21.26 -29.51
N ALA A 392 -12.40 20.36 -28.99
CA ALA A 392 -13.53 20.70 -28.13
C ALA A 392 -13.40 20.08 -26.73
N GLN A 393 -13.92 20.77 -25.70
CA GLN A 393 -14.04 20.17 -24.36
C GLN A 393 -15.03 19.03 -24.38
N GLN A 394 -14.68 17.90 -23.76
CA GLN A 394 -15.55 16.71 -23.70
C GLN A 394 -16.74 16.89 -22.75
N LEU A 395 -16.51 17.47 -21.58
CA LEU A 395 -17.52 17.64 -20.54
C LEU A 395 -17.70 19.13 -20.24
N LEU A 396 -18.57 19.79 -21.02
CA LEU A 396 -18.94 21.18 -20.75
C LEU A 396 -19.50 21.34 -19.32
N GLY A 397 -19.01 22.31 -18.58
CA GLY A 397 -19.40 22.58 -17.19
C GLY A 397 -18.63 21.77 -16.14
N TYR A 398 -17.84 20.74 -16.53
CA TYR A 398 -17.02 19.93 -15.62
C TYR A 398 -15.52 20.06 -15.90
N ASP A 399 -15.14 20.06 -17.19
CA ASP A 399 -13.74 20.18 -17.60
C ASP A 399 -13.21 21.59 -17.30
N GLY A 400 -12.05 21.63 -16.63
CA GLY A 400 -11.45 22.89 -16.19
C GLY A 400 -12.03 23.45 -14.89
N GLN A 401 -13.06 22.82 -14.31
CA GLN A 401 -13.61 23.23 -13.01
C GLN A 401 -12.95 22.48 -11.85
N PRO A 402 -12.65 23.17 -10.73
CA PRO A 402 -12.12 22.52 -9.56
C PRO A 402 -13.20 21.72 -8.83
N PHE A 403 -12.84 20.52 -8.39
CA PHE A 403 -13.62 19.71 -7.47
C PHE A 403 -12.88 19.63 -6.14
N GLU A 404 -13.59 19.92 -5.06
CA GLU A 404 -13.02 19.92 -3.71
C GLU A 404 -13.67 18.85 -2.84
N ALA A 405 -12.86 18.24 -1.99
CA ALA A 405 -13.33 17.35 -0.93
C ALA A 405 -12.61 17.66 0.37
N ASP A 406 -13.38 17.94 1.41
CA ASP A 406 -12.89 18.12 2.78
C ASP A 406 -13.33 16.95 3.64
N VAL A 407 -12.41 16.41 4.44
CA VAL A 407 -12.69 15.37 5.42
C VAL A 407 -12.16 15.82 6.77
N LEU A 408 -13.03 15.88 7.77
CA LEU A 408 -12.68 16.03 9.17
C LEU A 408 -13.01 14.73 9.90
N ARG A 409 -11.98 14.05 10.40
CA ARG A 409 -12.12 12.87 11.25
C ARG A 409 -11.63 13.21 12.65
N SER A 410 -12.45 12.95 13.63
CA SER A 410 -12.09 13.08 15.05
C SER A 410 -12.44 11.80 15.78
N ALA A 411 -11.56 11.38 16.68
CA ALA A 411 -11.71 10.16 17.43
C ALA A 411 -11.25 10.32 18.88
N LEU A 412 -11.91 9.61 19.77
CA LEU A 412 -11.50 9.40 21.16
C LEU A 412 -11.43 7.90 21.42
N PHE A 413 -10.49 7.49 22.25
CA PHE A 413 -10.35 6.08 22.61
C PHE A 413 -9.93 5.91 24.06
N ILE A 414 -10.30 4.75 24.61
CA ILE A 414 -9.86 4.21 25.89
C ILE A 414 -9.52 2.74 25.71
N GLN A 415 -8.48 2.28 26.40
CA GLN A 415 -8.07 0.87 26.40
C GLN A 415 -7.46 0.48 27.73
N ASP A 416 -7.59 -0.80 28.06
CA ASP A 416 -6.95 -1.44 29.21
C ASP A 416 -6.26 -2.73 28.76
N GLU A 417 -4.99 -2.86 29.10
CA GLU A 417 -4.21 -4.11 29.01
C GLU A 417 -4.19 -4.72 30.41
N TRP A 418 -4.86 -5.87 30.57
CA TRP A 418 -5.06 -6.49 31.87
C TRP A 418 -4.48 -7.90 31.92
N GLU A 419 -3.54 -8.13 32.83
CA GLU A 419 -3.03 -9.46 33.19
C GLU A 419 -3.93 -10.08 34.25
N ILE A 420 -4.98 -10.81 33.82
CA ILE A 420 -5.99 -11.43 34.71
C ILE A 420 -5.33 -12.45 35.64
N ALA A 421 -4.38 -13.22 35.13
CA ALA A 421 -3.64 -14.26 35.84
C ALA A 421 -2.33 -14.57 35.09
N PRO A 422 -1.38 -15.30 35.68
CA PRO A 422 -0.08 -15.59 35.03
C PRO A 422 -0.13 -16.21 33.65
N ARG A 423 -1.26 -16.88 33.31
CA ARG A 423 -1.49 -17.50 31.99
C ARG A 423 -2.56 -16.81 31.16
N TRP A 424 -3.26 -15.80 31.70
CA TRP A 424 -4.35 -15.12 31.04
C TRP A 424 -4.09 -13.62 30.96
N SER A 425 -4.10 -13.08 29.77
CA SER A 425 -4.08 -11.64 29.55
C SER A 425 -5.21 -11.24 28.60
N THR A 426 -5.74 -10.05 28.81
CA THR A 426 -6.80 -9.50 27.95
C THR A 426 -6.50 -8.06 27.61
N TYR A 427 -6.99 -7.63 26.46
CA TYR A 427 -7.00 -6.25 26.00
C TYR A 427 -8.44 -5.85 25.74
N LEU A 428 -8.89 -4.79 26.36
CA LEU A 428 -10.19 -4.17 26.17
C LEU A 428 -10.01 -2.78 25.58
N GLY A 429 -10.69 -2.47 24.51
CA GLY A 429 -10.61 -1.17 23.86
C GLY A 429 -11.99 -0.70 23.38
N LEU A 430 -12.20 0.62 23.46
CA LEU A 430 -13.34 1.29 22.86
C LEU A 430 -12.84 2.54 22.13
N ARG A 431 -13.27 2.70 20.89
CA ARG A 431 -12.98 3.89 20.10
C ARG A 431 -14.25 4.40 19.45
N ALA A 432 -14.48 5.71 19.56
CA ALA A 432 -15.56 6.43 18.90
C ALA A 432 -14.98 7.42 17.89
N GLU A 433 -15.43 7.37 16.65
CA GLU A 433 -14.98 8.23 15.57
C GLU A 433 -16.17 8.97 14.92
N ARG A 434 -15.96 10.24 14.60
CA ARG A 434 -16.83 11.05 13.76
C ARG A 434 -16.10 11.41 12.48
N ILE A 435 -16.75 11.19 11.35
CA ILE A 435 -16.22 11.44 10.00
C ILE A 435 -17.20 12.39 9.32
N ALA A 436 -16.81 13.64 9.14
CA ALA A 436 -17.57 14.63 8.38
C ALA A 436 -16.89 14.87 7.03
N ILE A 437 -17.63 14.70 5.98
CA ILE A 437 -17.18 14.86 4.60
C ILE A 437 -18.00 15.97 3.96
N SER A 438 -17.35 16.91 3.28
CA SER A 438 -18.00 17.82 2.37
C SER A 438 -17.34 17.74 1.01
N SER A 439 -18.14 17.69 -0.06
CA SER A 439 -17.66 17.66 -1.44
C SER A 439 -18.34 18.81 -2.20
N ALA A 440 -17.54 19.66 -2.81
CA ALA A 440 -18.00 20.75 -3.66
C ALA A 440 -17.67 20.41 -5.12
N GLY A 441 -18.66 20.55 -5.98
CA GLY A 441 -18.56 20.46 -7.44
C GLY A 441 -19.18 21.71 -8.07
N THR A 442 -19.52 21.64 -9.35
CA THR A 442 -20.06 22.76 -10.12
C THR A 442 -21.40 23.30 -9.60
N ASP A 443 -22.26 22.43 -9.06
CA ASP A 443 -23.66 22.80 -8.82
C ASP A 443 -24.10 22.76 -7.35
N ALA A 444 -23.37 22.07 -6.49
CA ALA A 444 -23.76 21.93 -5.08
C ALA A 444 -22.59 21.53 -4.16
N VAL A 445 -22.72 21.90 -2.89
CA VAL A 445 -21.91 21.37 -1.79
C VAL A 445 -22.72 20.26 -1.10
N LEU A 446 -22.23 19.02 -1.24
CA LEU A 446 -22.83 17.87 -0.58
C LEU A 446 -22.09 17.58 0.73
N ARG A 447 -22.83 17.29 1.78
CA ARG A 447 -22.28 17.00 3.10
C ARG A 447 -22.76 15.64 3.59
N ASN A 448 -21.86 14.88 4.17
CA ASN A 448 -22.14 13.59 4.78
C ASN A 448 -21.42 13.48 6.11
N THR A 449 -22.10 12.96 7.13
CA THR A 449 -21.50 12.71 8.44
C THR A 449 -21.80 11.29 8.87
N SER A 450 -20.76 10.58 9.28
CA SER A 450 -20.84 9.21 9.81
C SER A 450 -20.24 9.16 11.20
N GLN A 451 -20.82 8.33 12.05
CA GLN A 451 -20.29 8.01 13.39
C GLN A 451 -20.05 6.51 13.48
N VAL A 452 -18.89 6.14 14.02
CA VAL A 452 -18.48 4.75 14.15
C VAL A 452 -17.99 4.51 15.57
N VAL A 453 -18.56 3.51 16.23
CA VAL A 453 -18.11 3.03 17.55
C VAL A 453 -17.57 1.62 17.37
N THR A 454 -16.33 1.40 17.80
CA THR A 454 -15.59 0.16 17.62
C THR A 454 -15.14 -0.42 18.97
N PRO A 455 -15.95 -1.31 19.57
CA PRO A 455 -15.50 -2.12 20.68
C PRO A 455 -14.49 -3.17 20.19
N ILE A 456 -13.49 -3.43 21.02
CA ILE A 456 -12.35 -4.31 20.71
C ILE A 456 -12.05 -5.13 21.95
N TRP A 457 -12.01 -6.45 21.80
CA TRP A 457 -11.60 -7.36 22.84
C TRP A 457 -10.64 -8.41 22.29
N HIS A 458 -9.47 -8.54 22.93
CA HIS A 458 -8.51 -9.62 22.68
C HIS A 458 -8.29 -10.36 24.00
N ILE A 459 -8.13 -11.68 23.93
CA ILE A 459 -7.78 -12.53 25.05
C ILE A 459 -6.71 -13.54 24.63
N ASN A 460 -5.73 -13.75 25.49
CA ASN A 460 -4.66 -14.70 25.31
C ASN A 460 -4.61 -15.69 26.46
N HIS A 461 -4.35 -16.94 26.12
CA HIS A 461 -4.16 -18.01 27.10
C HIS A 461 -2.87 -18.76 26.80
N LYS A 462 -1.92 -18.73 27.74
CA LYS A 462 -0.71 -19.56 27.72
C LYS A 462 -1.09 -20.96 28.20
N LEU A 463 -0.88 -22.00 27.37
CA LEU A 463 -1.31 -23.36 27.68
C LEU A 463 -0.55 -23.98 28.86
N SER A 464 0.68 -23.51 29.12
CA SER A 464 1.43 -23.88 30.32
C SER A 464 2.18 -22.68 30.89
N ALA A 465 2.55 -22.72 32.17
CA ALA A 465 3.27 -21.65 32.85
C ALA A 465 4.71 -21.48 32.26
N THR A 466 5.33 -22.57 31.88
CA THR A 466 6.68 -22.62 31.30
C THR A 466 6.69 -22.86 29.79
N GLY A 467 5.52 -23.23 29.24
CA GLY A 467 5.38 -23.56 27.82
C GLY A 467 5.34 -22.32 26.94
N ARG A 468 5.62 -22.55 25.67
CA ARG A 468 5.66 -21.52 24.64
C ARG A 468 4.38 -21.50 23.79
N ASP A 469 3.42 -22.36 24.08
CA ASP A 469 2.19 -22.50 23.31
C ASP A 469 1.13 -21.52 23.79
N LEU A 470 0.43 -20.88 22.86
CA LEU A 470 -0.48 -19.80 23.12
C LEU A 470 -1.74 -19.93 22.27
N VAL A 471 -2.91 -19.72 22.89
CA VAL A 471 -4.19 -19.55 22.21
C VAL A 471 -4.59 -18.09 22.30
N ARG A 472 -4.99 -17.49 21.18
CA ARG A 472 -5.50 -16.12 21.09
C ARG A 472 -6.93 -16.15 20.56
N ALA A 473 -7.78 -15.29 21.11
CA ALA A 473 -9.08 -15.01 20.52
C ALA A 473 -9.35 -13.51 20.52
N SER A 474 -10.15 -13.04 19.58
CA SER A 474 -10.58 -11.65 19.57
C SER A 474 -11.99 -11.47 19.00
N LEU A 475 -12.71 -10.49 19.56
CA LEU A 475 -13.94 -9.94 19.01
C LEU A 475 -13.74 -8.46 18.75
N THR A 476 -13.95 -8.05 17.50
CA THR A 476 -13.60 -6.70 17.07
C THR A 476 -14.65 -6.11 16.17
N ARG A 477 -14.79 -4.79 16.23
CA ARG A 477 -15.50 -4.02 15.23
C ARG A 477 -14.53 -3.07 14.55
N SER A 478 -14.61 -2.99 13.22
CA SER A 478 -13.75 -2.16 12.37
C SER A 478 -14.57 -1.57 11.24
N TYR A 479 -13.97 -0.69 10.43
CA TYR A 479 -14.66 -0.12 9.29
C TYR A 479 -13.71 0.15 8.13
N LYS A 480 -14.27 0.29 6.90
CA LYS A 480 -13.57 0.82 5.74
C LYS A 480 -14.24 2.12 5.31
N ALA A 481 -13.49 3.21 5.32
CA ALA A 481 -13.99 4.49 4.84
C ALA A 481 -14.09 4.48 3.30
N PRO A 482 -15.07 5.18 2.70
CA PRO A 482 -15.06 5.45 1.27
C PRO A 482 -13.80 6.19 0.86
N GLU A 483 -13.26 5.87 -0.31
CA GLU A 483 -12.14 6.62 -0.88
C GLU A 483 -12.60 7.99 -1.38
N LEU A 484 -11.73 9.02 -1.31
CA LEU A 484 -12.09 10.38 -1.70
C LEU A 484 -12.56 10.48 -3.15
N ASN A 485 -11.94 9.75 -4.08
CA ASN A 485 -12.34 9.70 -5.47
C ASN A 485 -13.75 9.09 -5.66
N ALA A 486 -14.13 8.14 -4.82
CA ALA A 486 -15.48 7.55 -4.84
C ALA A 486 -16.55 8.50 -4.32
N LEU A 487 -16.16 9.52 -3.56
CA LEU A 487 -17.06 10.56 -3.01
C LEU A 487 -17.24 11.77 -3.95
N MET A 488 -16.38 11.93 -4.96
CA MET A 488 -16.46 13.06 -5.88
C MET A 488 -17.47 12.78 -7.01
N ALA A 489 -18.53 13.56 -7.08
CA ALA A 489 -19.59 13.43 -8.09
C ALA A 489 -19.16 13.96 -9.48
N ARG A 490 -17.89 13.79 -9.83
CA ARG A 490 -17.34 14.19 -11.12
C ARG A 490 -17.49 13.05 -12.14
N PRO A 491 -18.12 13.32 -13.32
CA PRO A 491 -18.19 12.34 -14.39
C PRO A 491 -16.83 12.03 -15.00
N SER A 492 -16.65 10.78 -15.41
CA SER A 492 -15.53 10.30 -16.22
C SER A 492 -16.07 9.43 -17.35
N LEU A 493 -15.89 9.90 -18.56
CA LEU A 493 -16.43 9.23 -19.75
C LEU A 493 -15.60 8.01 -20.12
N ASN A 494 -16.29 7.00 -20.67
CA ASN A 494 -15.63 5.95 -21.43
C ASN A 494 -15.25 6.50 -22.81
N SER A 495 -13.97 6.70 -23.03
CA SER A 495 -13.44 7.35 -24.21
C SER A 495 -13.65 6.59 -25.54
N SER A 496 -14.07 5.32 -25.48
CA SER A 496 -14.40 4.54 -26.66
C SER A 496 -15.79 4.88 -27.25
N TYR A 497 -16.62 5.67 -26.51
CA TYR A 497 -18.01 5.97 -26.91
C TYR A 497 -18.27 7.47 -26.79
N PRO A 498 -18.51 8.16 -27.95
CA PRO A 498 -18.73 9.62 -27.95
C PRO A 498 -20.03 9.99 -27.21
N LEU A 499 -20.09 11.23 -26.71
CA LEU A 499 -21.26 11.75 -25.98
C LEU A 499 -22.54 11.89 -26.85
N THR A 500 -22.39 11.93 -28.15
CA THR A 500 -23.50 12.01 -29.09
C THR A 500 -24.27 10.69 -29.26
N GLY A 501 -23.70 9.59 -28.75
CA GLY A 501 -24.25 8.25 -28.82
C GLY A 501 -24.38 7.55 -27.47
N ALA A 502 -25.04 6.39 -27.45
CA ALA A 502 -25.12 5.52 -26.29
C ALA A 502 -23.77 4.81 -26.07
N ASN A 503 -23.52 4.38 -24.84
CA ASN A 503 -22.45 3.47 -24.51
C ASN A 503 -23.04 2.10 -24.10
N PRO A 504 -22.33 0.97 -24.27
CA PRO A 504 -22.80 -0.32 -23.81
C PRO A 504 -22.61 -0.49 -22.29
N GLN A 505 -23.39 -1.38 -21.68
CA GLN A 505 -23.32 -1.67 -20.26
C GLN A 505 -21.94 -2.16 -19.81
N ILE A 506 -21.19 -2.88 -20.66
CA ILE A 506 -19.83 -3.36 -20.39
C ILE A 506 -18.80 -2.23 -20.40
N GLY A 507 -19.13 -1.09 -21.02
CA GLY A 507 -18.29 0.11 -21.14
C GLY A 507 -18.94 1.34 -20.53
N PRO A 508 -19.31 1.35 -19.22
CA PRO A 508 -20.03 2.46 -18.62
C PRO A 508 -19.14 3.70 -18.42
N ASP A 509 -19.76 4.85 -18.39
CA ASP A 509 -19.18 6.05 -17.77
C ASP A 509 -19.08 5.83 -16.25
N ARG A 510 -18.36 6.70 -15.55
CA ARG A 510 -18.19 6.58 -14.09
C ARG A 510 -18.51 7.92 -13.42
N VAL A 511 -19.09 7.84 -12.22
CA VAL A 511 -19.32 8.99 -11.36
C VAL A 511 -19.19 8.55 -9.90
N GLY A 512 -18.64 9.40 -9.03
CA GLY A 512 -18.60 9.13 -7.60
C GLY A 512 -19.94 9.41 -6.92
N ASN A 513 -20.07 8.95 -5.66
CA ASN A 513 -21.27 9.13 -4.84
C ASN A 513 -20.92 9.74 -3.49
N PRO A 514 -21.20 11.03 -3.27
CA PRO A 514 -20.94 11.72 -1.99
C PRO A 514 -21.74 11.19 -0.81
N LEU A 515 -22.80 10.41 -1.05
CA LEU A 515 -23.68 9.87 0.00
C LEU A 515 -23.21 8.53 0.56
N LEU A 516 -22.04 8.03 0.11
CA LEU A 516 -21.49 6.79 0.62
C LEU A 516 -21.24 6.84 2.12
N LYS A 517 -21.62 5.75 2.79
CA LYS A 517 -21.32 5.50 4.21
C LYS A 517 -20.17 4.53 4.35
N PRO A 518 -19.41 4.56 5.46
CA PRO A 518 -18.40 3.54 5.75
C PRO A 518 -18.97 2.13 5.78
N GLU A 519 -18.21 1.16 5.28
CA GLU A 519 -18.49 -0.25 5.50
C GLU A 519 -18.17 -0.60 6.96
N LEU A 520 -19.05 -1.26 7.68
CA LEU A 520 -18.83 -1.67 9.05
C LEU A 520 -18.60 -3.18 9.12
N ALA A 521 -17.50 -3.61 9.75
CA ALA A 521 -17.15 -5.01 9.89
C ALA A 521 -17.11 -5.45 11.34
N SER A 522 -17.83 -6.51 11.68
CA SER A 522 -17.68 -7.25 12.95
C SER A 522 -16.85 -8.50 12.69
N GLY A 523 -15.90 -8.80 13.58
CA GLY A 523 -14.93 -9.85 13.39
C GLY A 523 -14.71 -10.72 14.62
N LEU A 524 -14.54 -12.03 14.35
CA LEU A 524 -14.06 -13.03 15.29
C LEU A 524 -12.76 -13.60 14.74
N ASP A 525 -11.73 -13.69 15.58
CA ASP A 525 -10.48 -14.39 15.29
C ASP A 525 -10.16 -15.37 16.40
N ILE A 526 -9.61 -16.53 16.03
CA ILE A 526 -9.05 -17.53 16.95
C ILE A 526 -7.77 -18.06 16.33
N ALA A 527 -6.69 -18.13 17.11
CA ALA A 527 -5.42 -18.66 16.66
C ALA A 527 -4.74 -19.48 17.75
N PHE A 528 -4.10 -20.55 17.32
CA PHE A 528 -3.13 -21.31 18.11
C PHE A 528 -1.73 -21.04 17.59
N GLU A 529 -0.80 -20.74 18.47
CA GLU A 529 0.61 -20.46 18.16
C GLU A 529 1.52 -21.34 19.00
N LYS A 530 2.40 -22.07 18.34
CA LYS A 530 3.46 -22.86 18.97
C LYS A 530 4.81 -22.24 18.64
N TYR A 531 5.54 -21.87 19.66
CA TYR A 531 6.86 -21.27 19.53
C TYR A 531 7.94 -22.30 19.80
N LEU A 532 8.85 -22.51 18.84
CA LEU A 532 9.94 -23.47 18.94
C LEU A 532 11.14 -22.86 19.70
N PRO A 533 12.02 -23.70 20.27
CA PRO A 533 13.13 -23.25 21.13
C PRO A 533 14.12 -22.29 20.44
N GLN A 534 14.41 -22.47 19.16
CA GLN A 534 15.37 -21.67 18.40
C GLN A 534 14.72 -20.52 17.59
N GLY A 535 13.48 -20.15 17.95
CA GLY A 535 12.76 -19.02 17.35
C GLY A 535 11.83 -19.38 16.19
N GLY A 536 11.65 -20.68 15.91
CA GLY A 536 10.63 -21.13 14.96
C GLY A 536 9.21 -20.90 15.47
N VAL A 537 8.25 -20.82 14.55
CA VAL A 537 6.83 -20.62 14.83
C VAL A 537 5.99 -21.54 13.94
N PHE A 538 5.04 -22.24 14.54
CA PHE A 538 3.91 -22.83 13.87
C PHE A 538 2.64 -22.12 14.33
N SER A 539 1.81 -21.65 13.42
CA SER A 539 0.56 -20.98 13.75
C SER A 539 -0.57 -21.46 12.85
N ILE A 540 -1.72 -21.71 13.45
CA ILE A 540 -2.98 -21.92 12.75
C ILE A 540 -4.01 -20.96 13.30
N GLY A 541 -4.69 -20.20 12.42
CA GLY A 541 -5.71 -19.24 12.81
C GLY A 541 -6.92 -19.31 11.92
N GLY A 542 -8.10 -19.09 12.50
CA GLY A 542 -9.36 -18.93 11.78
C GLY A 542 -9.93 -17.55 12.01
N PHE A 543 -10.63 -17.00 11.03
CA PHE A 543 -11.32 -15.73 11.18
C PHE A 543 -12.69 -15.76 10.50
N HIS A 544 -13.60 -14.95 11.05
CA HIS A 544 -14.88 -14.63 10.43
C HIS A 544 -15.11 -13.12 10.46
N ARG A 545 -15.57 -12.55 9.35
CA ARG A 545 -15.95 -11.14 9.22
C ARG A 545 -17.35 -11.02 8.65
N ARG A 546 -18.18 -10.21 9.28
CA ARG A 546 -19.48 -9.77 8.74
C ARG A 546 -19.38 -8.29 8.43
N ILE A 547 -19.53 -7.93 7.15
CA ILE A 547 -19.42 -6.58 6.61
C ILE A 547 -20.83 -6.09 6.28
N ASN A 548 -21.23 -4.94 6.80
CA ASN A 548 -22.49 -4.27 6.49
C ASN A 548 -22.20 -3.00 5.68
N GLY A 549 -23.09 -2.68 4.73
CA GLY A 549 -22.94 -1.51 3.89
C GLY A 549 -21.75 -1.61 2.91
N LEU A 550 -21.51 -2.81 2.36
CA LEU A 550 -20.44 -3.07 1.38
C LEU A 550 -20.50 -2.08 0.23
N ILE A 551 -19.39 -1.34 -0.02
CA ILE A 551 -19.30 -0.40 -1.14
C ILE A 551 -18.95 -1.17 -2.41
N ARG A 552 -19.81 -1.06 -3.43
CA ARG A 552 -19.64 -1.68 -4.74
C ARG A 552 -20.15 -0.80 -5.85
N ASN A 553 -19.50 -0.87 -7.03
CA ASN A 553 -20.00 -0.20 -8.21
C ASN A 553 -21.26 -0.92 -8.73
N GLN A 554 -22.31 -0.16 -8.97
CA GLN A 554 -23.50 -0.58 -9.67
C GLN A 554 -23.57 0.15 -11.00
N THR A 555 -23.79 -0.58 -12.10
CA THR A 555 -23.95 -0.01 -13.42
C THR A 555 -25.44 0.08 -13.76
N SER A 556 -25.92 1.28 -14.07
CA SER A 556 -27.31 1.55 -14.40
C SER A 556 -27.40 2.45 -15.63
N LEU A 557 -28.49 2.30 -16.40
CA LEU A 557 -28.80 3.22 -17.50
C LEU A 557 -29.47 4.45 -16.92
N LEU A 558 -28.86 5.62 -17.09
CA LEU A 558 -29.29 6.88 -16.47
C LEU A 558 -29.42 8.00 -17.52
N THR A 559 -30.41 8.85 -17.36
CA THR A 559 -30.41 10.18 -18.00
C THR A 559 -29.44 11.05 -17.22
N VAL A 560 -28.42 11.55 -17.89
CA VAL A 560 -27.30 12.28 -17.27
C VAL A 560 -27.22 13.70 -17.83
N PRO A 561 -26.76 14.69 -17.04
CA PRO A 561 -26.68 16.08 -17.49
C PRO A 561 -25.60 16.34 -18.54
N TRP A 562 -24.65 15.41 -18.71
CA TRP A 562 -23.53 15.56 -19.65
C TRP A 562 -23.74 14.89 -21.02
N ALA A 563 -24.89 14.24 -21.26
CA ALA A 563 -25.18 13.62 -22.56
C ALA A 563 -26.66 13.80 -22.93
N ALA A 564 -26.94 13.96 -24.23
CA ALA A 564 -28.29 14.10 -24.74
C ALA A 564 -29.09 12.77 -24.77
N VAL A 565 -28.40 11.64 -24.66
CA VAL A 565 -28.99 10.29 -24.66
C VAL A 565 -28.70 9.61 -23.32
N PRO A 566 -29.57 8.67 -22.87
CA PRO A 566 -29.28 7.87 -21.68
C PRO A 566 -27.95 7.12 -21.83
N ARG A 567 -27.17 7.08 -20.74
CA ARG A 567 -25.85 6.45 -20.69
C ARG A 567 -25.81 5.41 -19.59
N TRP A 568 -25.10 4.33 -19.82
CA TRP A 568 -24.71 3.41 -18.76
C TRP A 568 -23.66 4.06 -17.88
N VAL A 569 -23.93 4.12 -16.58
CA VAL A 569 -23.06 4.77 -15.59
C VAL A 569 -22.78 3.80 -14.44
N ALA A 570 -21.52 3.59 -14.15
CA ALA A 570 -21.06 2.86 -12.96
C ALA A 570 -20.86 3.85 -11.81
N MET A 571 -21.60 3.66 -10.72
CA MET A 571 -21.57 4.49 -9.53
C MET A 571 -21.39 3.62 -8.28
N PRO A 572 -20.50 3.97 -7.32
CA PRO A 572 -20.37 3.23 -6.08
C PRO A 572 -21.59 3.45 -5.19
N ILE A 573 -22.12 2.36 -4.63
CA ILE A 573 -23.25 2.36 -3.70
C ILE A 573 -22.95 1.46 -2.50
N ASN A 574 -23.68 1.64 -1.40
CA ASN A 574 -23.65 0.72 -0.28
C ASN A 574 -24.67 -0.41 -0.49
N LEU A 575 -24.17 -1.65 -0.66
CA LEU A 575 -25.00 -2.87 -0.67
C LEU A 575 -25.32 -3.30 0.77
N GLN A 576 -26.25 -4.27 0.92
CA GLN A 576 -26.66 -4.79 2.23
C GLN A 576 -25.48 -5.30 3.06
N GLY A 577 -24.68 -6.20 2.49
CA GLY A 577 -23.52 -6.70 3.22
C GLY A 577 -22.81 -7.88 2.57
N ALA A 578 -21.81 -8.37 3.29
CA ALA A 578 -21.01 -9.54 2.91
C ALA A 578 -20.51 -10.28 4.15
N SER A 579 -20.15 -11.54 3.98
CA SER A 579 -19.36 -12.28 4.97
C SER A 579 -18.07 -12.81 4.36
N SER A 580 -17.02 -12.92 5.17
CA SER A 580 -15.75 -13.53 4.80
C SER A 580 -15.23 -14.40 5.94
N THR A 581 -14.89 -15.64 5.64
CA THR A 581 -14.32 -16.61 6.58
C THR A 581 -13.05 -17.17 5.98
N GLY A 582 -12.04 -17.45 6.80
CA GLY A 582 -10.80 -18.05 6.32
C GLY A 582 -10.02 -18.75 7.41
N VAL A 583 -9.08 -19.59 6.94
CA VAL A 583 -8.09 -20.27 7.77
C VAL A 583 -6.70 -19.88 7.25
N GLU A 584 -5.80 -19.54 8.15
CA GLU A 584 -4.43 -19.15 7.87
C GLU A 584 -3.47 -20.10 8.58
N LEU A 585 -2.48 -20.60 7.85
CA LEU A 585 -1.41 -21.46 8.33
C LEU A 585 -0.07 -20.74 8.15
N GLU A 586 0.80 -20.82 9.15
CA GLU A 586 2.16 -20.29 9.10
C GLU A 586 3.12 -21.30 9.72
N LEU A 587 4.22 -21.56 9.02
CA LEU A 587 5.35 -22.34 9.49
C LEU A 587 6.64 -21.58 9.16
N LYS A 588 7.47 -21.34 10.16
CA LYS A 588 8.79 -20.72 10.01
C LYS A 588 9.73 -21.32 11.03
N GLY A 589 10.96 -21.63 10.63
CA GLY A 589 11.97 -22.11 11.56
C GLY A 589 13.20 -22.64 10.85
N ARG A 590 14.19 -23.08 11.64
CA ARG A 590 15.38 -23.75 11.12
C ARG A 590 15.04 -25.19 10.76
N ALA A 591 15.71 -25.74 9.74
CA ALA A 591 15.49 -27.10 9.31
C ALA A 591 15.75 -28.10 10.46
N GLU A 592 16.73 -27.82 11.33
CA GLU A 592 17.06 -28.63 12.51
C GLU A 592 15.92 -28.70 13.55
N GLU A 593 15.02 -27.72 13.57
CA GLU A 593 13.84 -27.72 14.44
C GLU A 593 12.59 -28.33 13.78
N LEU A 594 12.49 -28.20 12.46
CA LEU A 594 11.27 -28.52 11.72
C LEU A 594 11.29 -29.92 11.10
N LEU A 595 12.47 -30.44 10.83
CA LEU A 595 12.65 -31.70 10.12
C LEU A 595 13.29 -32.75 11.01
N PRO A 596 13.05 -34.06 10.76
CA PRO A 596 13.79 -35.14 11.38
C PRO A 596 15.31 -34.97 11.16
N ALA A 597 16.12 -35.37 12.12
CA ALA A 597 17.59 -35.21 12.10
C ALA A 597 18.25 -35.70 10.79
N ALA A 598 17.71 -36.76 10.17
CA ALA A 598 18.21 -37.29 8.90
C ALA A 598 18.01 -36.35 7.69
N LEU A 599 17.09 -35.42 7.78
CA LEU A 599 16.75 -34.43 6.72
C LEU A 599 17.15 -33.01 7.10
N ALA A 600 17.66 -32.82 8.33
CA ALA A 600 18.03 -31.51 8.85
C ALA A 600 19.36 -31.05 8.21
N VAL A 601 19.31 -29.94 7.50
CA VAL A 601 20.49 -29.28 6.90
C VAL A 601 20.86 -28.07 7.75
N LYS A 602 22.09 -28.07 8.27
CA LYS A 602 22.59 -26.98 9.10
C LYS A 602 22.60 -25.63 8.31
N GLY A 603 22.09 -24.58 8.94
CA GLY A 603 22.03 -23.25 8.32
C GLY A 603 20.87 -23.08 7.34
N LEU A 604 20.02 -24.08 7.14
CA LEU A 604 18.82 -24.00 6.32
C LEU A 604 17.65 -23.50 7.18
N SER A 605 16.99 -22.43 6.73
CA SER A 605 15.74 -21.93 7.28
C SER A 605 14.61 -22.16 6.28
N LEU A 606 13.47 -22.59 6.77
CA LEU A 606 12.26 -22.85 5.98
C LEU A 606 11.13 -21.92 6.40
N ARG A 607 10.33 -21.49 5.44
CA ARG A 607 9.10 -20.75 5.68
C ARG A 607 8.02 -21.20 4.71
N ALA A 608 6.81 -21.33 5.22
CA ALA A 608 5.64 -21.65 4.42
C ALA A 608 4.43 -20.95 5.03
N SER A 609 3.51 -20.49 4.18
CA SER A 609 2.19 -20.08 4.61
C SER A 609 1.15 -20.47 3.60
N ALA A 610 -0.04 -20.81 4.09
CA ALA A 610 -1.20 -21.10 3.26
C ALA A 610 -2.43 -20.46 3.89
N SER A 611 -3.30 -19.92 3.06
CA SER A 611 -4.54 -19.30 3.51
C SER A 611 -5.67 -19.72 2.60
N LEU A 612 -6.80 -20.10 3.20
CA LEU A 612 -8.03 -20.51 2.52
C LEU A 612 -9.11 -19.48 2.84
N TYR A 613 -9.88 -19.04 1.85
CA TYR A 613 -10.88 -17.99 2.01
C TYR A 613 -12.20 -18.37 1.36
N ARG A 614 -13.29 -18.04 2.03
CA ARG A 614 -14.65 -18.12 1.49
C ARG A 614 -15.39 -16.84 1.87
N SER A 615 -16.03 -16.21 0.89
CA SER A 615 -16.89 -15.06 1.13
C SER A 615 -18.18 -15.15 0.31
N THR A 616 -19.18 -14.44 0.78
CA THR A 616 -20.48 -14.28 0.11
C THR A 616 -20.94 -12.85 0.20
N VAL A 617 -21.50 -12.31 -0.88
CA VAL A 617 -22.07 -10.96 -0.95
C VAL A 617 -23.60 -11.09 -1.04
N GLN A 618 -24.30 -10.41 -0.14
CA GLN A 618 -25.76 -10.40 -0.13
C GLN A 618 -26.32 -9.61 -1.31
N GLY A 619 -27.40 -10.13 -1.91
CA GLY A 619 -28.04 -9.50 -3.07
C GLY A 619 -27.39 -9.81 -4.42
N ILE A 620 -26.34 -10.64 -4.45
CA ILE A 620 -25.75 -11.17 -5.68
C ILE A 620 -25.94 -12.69 -5.65
N ASN A 621 -26.70 -13.23 -6.61
CA ASN A 621 -26.95 -14.65 -6.72
C ASN A 621 -25.82 -15.35 -7.49
N GLY A 622 -25.64 -16.65 -7.22
CA GLY A 622 -24.69 -17.50 -7.93
C GLY A 622 -23.57 -18.06 -7.07
N PRO A 623 -22.85 -19.08 -7.55
CA PRO A 623 -21.82 -19.78 -6.78
C PRO A 623 -20.55 -18.92 -6.54
N ASP A 624 -20.33 -17.92 -7.38
CA ASP A 624 -19.14 -17.07 -7.38
C ASP A 624 -19.39 -15.67 -6.80
N ASN A 625 -20.42 -15.52 -5.97
CA ASN A 625 -20.82 -14.24 -5.34
C ASN A 625 -19.87 -13.81 -4.20
N ARG A 626 -18.58 -13.97 -4.39
CA ARG A 626 -17.53 -13.62 -3.41
C ARG A 626 -17.21 -12.12 -3.38
N LEU A 627 -16.48 -11.70 -2.36
CA LEU A 627 -15.90 -10.37 -2.34
C LEU A 627 -14.95 -10.19 -3.52
N GLU A 628 -15.00 -9.00 -4.13
CA GLU A 628 -14.11 -8.67 -5.24
C GLU A 628 -12.64 -8.80 -4.84
N GLN A 629 -11.84 -9.31 -5.77
CA GLN A 629 -10.40 -9.51 -5.59
C GLN A 629 -10.00 -10.47 -4.45
N GLN A 630 -10.96 -11.20 -3.86
CA GLN A 630 -10.65 -12.25 -2.91
C GLN A 630 -10.50 -13.59 -3.65
N GLN A 631 -9.26 -14.05 -3.71
CA GLN A 631 -8.94 -15.40 -4.20
C GLN A 631 -9.45 -16.47 -3.21
N PRO A 632 -9.72 -17.72 -3.68
CA PRO A 632 -10.16 -18.81 -2.79
C PRO A 632 -9.06 -19.29 -1.85
N TRP A 633 -7.81 -19.19 -2.25
CA TRP A 633 -6.64 -19.49 -1.42
C TRP A 633 -5.39 -18.77 -1.92
N SER A 634 -4.36 -18.72 -1.10
CA SER A 634 -3.00 -18.32 -1.49
C SER A 634 -2.00 -19.16 -0.71
N ALA A 635 -0.83 -19.38 -1.29
CA ALA A 635 0.27 -20.08 -0.64
C ALA A 635 1.60 -19.39 -0.93
N THR A 636 2.49 -19.40 0.05
CA THR A 636 3.89 -19.03 -0.13
C THR A 636 4.77 -20.09 0.48
N ALA A 637 5.88 -20.39 -0.18
CA ALA A 637 6.92 -21.27 0.36
C ALA A 637 8.28 -20.71 0.01
N GLY A 638 9.24 -20.82 0.90
CA GLY A 638 10.59 -20.36 0.64
C GLY A 638 11.60 -21.00 1.59
N PHE A 639 12.83 -20.90 1.18
CA PHE A 639 13.98 -21.32 1.99
C PHE A 639 15.10 -20.31 1.89
N ASP A 640 15.97 -20.34 2.89
CA ASP A 640 17.21 -19.57 2.93
C ASP A 640 18.28 -20.47 3.53
N HIS A 641 19.42 -20.60 2.86
CA HIS A 641 20.52 -21.41 3.30
C HIS A 641 21.79 -20.55 3.45
N VAL A 642 22.31 -20.54 4.66
CA VAL A 642 23.58 -19.90 4.99
C VAL A 642 24.67 -20.96 4.86
N ILE A 643 25.52 -20.83 3.85
CA ILE A 643 26.74 -21.60 3.71
C ILE A 643 27.85 -20.82 4.43
N GLY A 644 28.66 -21.49 5.22
CA GLY A 644 29.83 -20.89 5.85
C GLY A 644 30.79 -20.27 4.82
N GLN A 645 32.04 -20.12 5.16
CA GLN A 645 33.04 -19.57 4.25
C GLN A 645 33.13 -20.40 2.97
N VAL A 646 32.89 -19.77 1.82
CA VAL A 646 33.03 -20.38 0.51
C VAL A 646 34.41 -19.96 -0.05
N TRP A 647 35.24 -20.93 -0.40
CA TRP A 647 36.63 -20.73 -0.88
C TRP A 647 37.51 -19.87 0.03
N GLY A 648 37.39 -20.02 1.37
CA GLY A 648 38.13 -19.21 2.35
C GLY A 648 37.71 -17.74 2.42
N GLY A 649 36.63 -17.37 1.75
CA GLY A 649 36.09 -16.03 1.61
C GLY A 649 34.82 -15.79 2.45
N PRO A 650 33.97 -14.86 2.03
CA PRO A 650 32.82 -14.38 2.78
C PRO A 650 31.71 -15.43 2.94
N HIS A 651 30.83 -15.21 3.92
CA HIS A 651 29.61 -16.01 4.07
C HIS A 651 28.68 -15.78 2.89
N LEU A 652 28.15 -16.86 2.33
CA LEU A 652 27.15 -16.86 1.27
C LEU A 652 25.80 -17.28 1.84
N THR A 653 24.79 -16.49 1.61
CA THR A 653 23.39 -16.89 1.82
C THR A 653 22.70 -16.91 0.46
N TYR A 654 21.96 -17.99 0.18
CA TYR A 654 21.11 -18.05 -1.00
C TYR A 654 19.72 -18.55 -0.62
N GLY A 655 18.74 -18.17 -1.40
CA GLY A 655 17.37 -18.57 -1.12
C GLY A 655 16.44 -18.34 -2.30
N ALA A 656 15.26 -18.93 -2.17
CA ALA A 656 14.17 -18.75 -3.12
C ALA A 656 12.83 -18.68 -2.40
N SER A 657 11.86 -18.03 -3.04
CA SER A 657 10.48 -18.01 -2.58
C SER A 657 9.52 -18.10 -3.75
N LEU A 658 8.49 -18.93 -3.58
CA LEU A 658 7.38 -19.09 -4.49
C LEU A 658 6.13 -18.53 -3.82
N ALA A 659 5.45 -17.59 -4.50
CA ALA A 659 4.10 -17.16 -4.15
C ALA A 659 3.13 -17.64 -5.22
N TRP A 660 1.99 -18.20 -4.80
CA TRP A 660 0.99 -18.74 -5.71
C TRP A 660 -0.41 -18.31 -5.29
N THR A 661 -1.14 -17.72 -6.25
CA THR A 661 -2.55 -17.36 -6.17
C THR A 661 -3.28 -18.10 -7.31
N PRO A 662 -4.33 -18.89 -7.04
CA PRO A 662 -5.07 -19.60 -8.10
C PRO A 662 -5.90 -18.64 -8.93
N GLY A 663 -6.34 -19.09 -10.09
CA GLY A 663 -7.40 -18.43 -10.83
C GLY A 663 -8.75 -18.55 -10.12
N TYR A 664 -9.59 -17.53 -10.27
CA TYR A 664 -10.91 -17.52 -9.66
C TYR A 664 -11.89 -16.65 -10.45
N ARG A 665 -13.18 -16.93 -10.27
CA ARG A 665 -14.28 -16.15 -10.82
C ARG A 665 -15.01 -15.41 -9.71
N THR A 666 -15.47 -14.19 -9.98
CA THR A 666 -16.27 -13.37 -9.07
C THR A 666 -17.48 -12.83 -9.80
N GLN A 667 -18.67 -13.12 -9.27
CA GLN A 667 -19.90 -12.49 -9.71
C GLN A 667 -19.95 -11.07 -9.14
N GLN A 668 -19.97 -10.07 -10.01
CA GLN A 668 -19.96 -8.65 -9.62
C GLN A 668 -21.35 -8.06 -9.48
N SER A 669 -22.28 -8.52 -10.33
CA SER A 669 -23.71 -8.21 -10.28
C SER A 669 -24.51 -9.42 -10.80
N SER A 670 -25.83 -9.35 -10.88
CA SER A 670 -26.65 -10.41 -11.50
C SER A 670 -26.21 -10.72 -12.93
N ALA A 671 -25.76 -9.71 -13.66
CA ALA A 671 -25.40 -9.83 -15.07
C ALA A 671 -23.90 -9.92 -15.34
N GLN A 672 -23.03 -9.45 -14.43
CA GLN A 672 -21.60 -9.29 -14.69
C GLN A 672 -20.73 -10.19 -13.80
N ALA A 673 -19.77 -10.87 -14.43
CA ALA A 673 -18.76 -11.66 -13.75
C ALA A 673 -17.35 -11.33 -14.24
N GLN A 674 -16.37 -11.54 -13.39
CA GLN A 674 -14.94 -11.38 -13.70
C GLN A 674 -14.18 -12.65 -13.34
N THR A 675 -13.44 -13.20 -14.28
CA THR A 675 -12.48 -14.28 -14.06
C THR A 675 -11.05 -13.72 -14.05
N THR A 676 -10.31 -13.98 -12.98
CA THR A 676 -8.89 -13.63 -12.86
C THR A 676 -8.09 -14.91 -12.98
N ALA A 677 -7.06 -14.92 -13.84
CA ALA A 677 -6.18 -16.08 -13.98
C ALA A 677 -5.28 -16.28 -12.77
N GLN A 678 -4.70 -17.45 -12.64
CA GLN A 678 -3.67 -17.73 -11.64
C GLN A 678 -2.47 -16.80 -11.81
N LEU A 679 -1.78 -16.53 -10.69
CA LEU A 679 -0.55 -15.77 -10.65
C LEU A 679 0.48 -16.48 -9.77
N ARG A 680 1.68 -16.70 -10.32
CA ARG A 680 2.81 -17.31 -9.60
C ARG A 680 4.01 -16.39 -9.72
N SER A 681 4.70 -16.15 -8.63
CA SER A 681 5.99 -15.43 -8.61
C SER A 681 7.03 -16.31 -7.96
N LEU A 682 8.07 -16.65 -8.71
CA LEU A 682 9.26 -17.31 -8.18
C LEU A 682 10.40 -16.29 -8.16
N ASP A 683 10.88 -16.00 -6.96
CA ASP A 683 11.98 -15.08 -6.71
C ASP A 683 13.16 -15.87 -6.13
N ALA A 684 14.38 -15.54 -6.56
CA ALA A 684 15.60 -16.16 -6.05
C ALA A 684 16.68 -15.10 -5.83
N TYR A 685 17.58 -15.36 -4.88
CA TYR A 685 18.67 -14.46 -4.58
C TYR A 685 19.92 -15.18 -4.05
N SER A 686 21.05 -14.48 -4.15
CA SER A 686 22.27 -14.78 -3.40
C SER A 686 22.79 -13.50 -2.74
N LEU A 687 23.28 -13.61 -1.50
CA LEU A 687 23.83 -12.52 -0.70
C LEU A 687 25.23 -12.93 -0.21
N TRP A 688 26.22 -12.21 -0.63
CA TRP A 688 27.61 -12.40 -0.23
C TRP A 688 28.00 -11.31 0.79
N ALA A 689 28.27 -11.71 2.01
CA ALA A 689 28.83 -10.84 3.04
C ALA A 689 30.35 -10.77 2.86
N ILE A 690 30.82 -9.94 1.91
CA ILE A 690 32.25 -9.82 1.51
C ILE A 690 33.09 -9.42 2.73
N SER A 691 32.57 -8.53 3.56
CA SER A 691 33.17 -8.16 4.84
C SER A 691 32.07 -7.81 5.85
N ARG A 692 32.43 -7.45 7.07
CA ARG A 692 31.46 -6.91 8.06
C ARG A 692 30.79 -5.61 7.59
N GLN A 693 31.42 -4.92 6.67
CA GLN A 693 31.00 -3.61 6.16
C GLN A 693 30.40 -3.69 4.76
N THR A 694 30.72 -4.71 3.97
CA THR A 694 30.37 -4.76 2.54
C THR A 694 29.63 -6.03 2.21
N SER A 695 28.46 -5.90 1.57
CA SER A 695 27.70 -7.01 1.04
C SER A 695 27.29 -6.78 -0.42
N LEU A 696 27.28 -7.86 -1.21
CA LEU A 696 26.81 -7.90 -2.58
C LEU A 696 25.62 -8.84 -2.65
N ARG A 697 24.51 -8.37 -3.20
CA ARG A 697 23.32 -9.18 -3.45
C ARG A 697 23.05 -9.27 -4.96
N LEU A 698 22.82 -10.48 -5.44
CA LEU A 698 22.25 -10.74 -6.75
C LEU A 698 20.85 -11.31 -6.56
N SER A 699 19.87 -10.84 -7.33
CA SER A 699 18.52 -11.36 -7.25
C SER A 699 17.82 -11.36 -8.61
N VAL A 700 16.90 -12.31 -8.76
CA VAL A 700 15.98 -12.40 -9.86
C VAL A 700 14.56 -12.47 -9.32
N ASN A 701 13.69 -11.58 -9.79
CA ASN A 701 12.29 -11.54 -9.39
C ASN A 701 11.39 -11.96 -10.56
N ASN A 702 10.29 -12.65 -10.24
CA ASN A 702 9.33 -13.20 -11.19
C ASN A 702 10.00 -14.05 -12.29
N LEU A 703 10.80 -15.03 -11.89
CA LEU A 703 11.55 -15.92 -12.80
C LEU A 703 10.62 -16.67 -13.77
N LEU A 704 9.38 -16.95 -13.36
CA LEU A 704 8.36 -17.58 -14.19
C LEU A 704 7.80 -16.64 -15.27
N ALA A 705 8.02 -15.33 -15.13
CA ALA A 705 7.48 -14.30 -16.02
C ALA A 705 5.94 -14.34 -16.15
N ASP A 706 5.24 -14.82 -15.11
CA ASP A 706 3.77 -14.80 -15.12
C ASP A 706 3.27 -13.36 -15.21
N GLY A 707 2.34 -13.13 -16.15
CA GLY A 707 1.65 -11.87 -16.36
C GLY A 707 0.25 -11.88 -15.77
N THR A 708 -0.48 -10.81 -15.98
CA THR A 708 -1.88 -10.72 -15.54
C THR A 708 -2.83 -11.05 -16.68
N ARG A 709 -3.90 -11.78 -16.39
CA ARG A 709 -4.98 -12.10 -17.35
C ARG A 709 -6.31 -12.04 -16.63
N SER A 710 -7.27 -11.30 -17.19
CA SER A 710 -8.62 -11.19 -16.67
C SER A 710 -9.64 -11.25 -17.80
N LEU A 711 -10.78 -11.89 -17.54
CA LEU A 711 -11.93 -11.95 -18.43
C LEU A 711 -13.12 -11.35 -17.69
N THR A 712 -13.68 -10.28 -18.22
CA THR A 712 -14.95 -9.70 -17.77
C THR A 712 -16.03 -10.16 -18.72
N GLU A 713 -17.11 -10.69 -18.19
CA GLU A 713 -18.28 -11.17 -18.92
C GLU A 713 -19.52 -10.44 -18.44
N LEU A 714 -20.35 -10.04 -19.36
CA LEU A 714 -21.65 -9.42 -19.10
C LEU A 714 -22.72 -10.17 -19.91
N GLN A 715 -23.72 -10.71 -19.19
CA GLN A 715 -24.92 -11.33 -19.76
C GLN A 715 -26.10 -10.41 -19.47
N PRO A 716 -26.46 -9.49 -20.38
CA PRO A 716 -27.65 -8.67 -20.22
C PRO A 716 -28.92 -9.51 -20.34
N ASP A 717 -30.03 -9.07 -19.73
CA ASP A 717 -31.31 -9.76 -19.74
C ASP A 717 -31.89 -9.93 -21.18
N SER A 718 -31.49 -9.06 -22.09
CA SER A 718 -31.98 -8.99 -23.48
C SER A 718 -30.82 -8.84 -24.47
N GLY A 719 -29.91 -9.81 -24.58
CA GLY A 719 -28.85 -9.68 -25.55
C GLY A 719 -27.75 -10.73 -25.48
N ASP A 720 -26.87 -10.68 -26.46
CA ASP A 720 -25.72 -11.57 -26.57
C ASP A 720 -24.70 -11.32 -25.47
N LEU A 721 -24.00 -12.37 -25.04
CA LEU A 721 -22.91 -12.31 -24.11
C LEU A 721 -21.81 -11.32 -24.60
N GLN A 722 -21.57 -10.29 -23.82
CA GLN A 722 -20.47 -9.37 -24.03
C GLN A 722 -19.28 -9.80 -23.17
N SER A 723 -18.06 -9.66 -23.67
CA SER A 723 -16.87 -10.04 -22.91
C SER A 723 -15.67 -9.18 -23.26
N THR A 724 -14.76 -9.03 -22.29
CA THR A 724 -13.46 -8.40 -22.47
C THR A 724 -12.40 -9.27 -21.80
N LEU A 725 -11.58 -9.93 -22.59
CA LEU A 725 -10.36 -10.58 -22.16
C LEU A 725 -9.23 -9.54 -22.20
N SER A 726 -8.52 -9.36 -21.10
CA SER A 726 -7.36 -8.49 -21.04
C SER A 726 -6.17 -9.25 -20.51
N THR A 727 -5.02 -9.09 -21.18
CA THR A 727 -3.74 -9.68 -20.74
C THR A 727 -2.65 -8.64 -20.73
N ARG A 728 -1.72 -8.77 -19.80
CA ARG A 728 -0.50 -7.98 -19.73
C ARG A 728 0.67 -8.91 -19.45
N SER A 729 1.70 -8.84 -20.28
CA SER A 729 2.87 -9.70 -20.15
C SER A 729 3.59 -9.49 -18.80
N GLY A 730 4.00 -10.60 -18.19
CA GLY A 730 4.87 -10.60 -17.02
C GLY A 730 6.33 -10.36 -17.41
N ARG A 731 7.17 -10.06 -16.42
CA ARG A 731 8.56 -9.71 -16.63
C ARG A 731 9.45 -10.31 -15.58
N ARG A 732 10.64 -10.73 -16.01
CA ARG A 732 11.76 -11.05 -15.13
C ARG A 732 12.51 -9.76 -14.81
N SER A 733 12.94 -9.61 -13.57
CA SER A 733 13.79 -8.49 -13.13
C SER A 733 15.06 -9.05 -12.50
N PHE A 734 16.21 -8.67 -13.02
CA PHE A 734 17.53 -9.02 -12.50
C PHE A 734 18.09 -7.82 -11.76
N ASN A 735 18.65 -8.01 -10.59
CA ASN A 735 19.20 -6.92 -9.78
C ASN A 735 20.55 -7.33 -9.18
N ALA A 736 21.47 -6.39 -9.14
CA ALA A 736 22.72 -6.45 -8.39
C ALA A 736 22.77 -5.27 -7.44
N GLY A 737 22.88 -5.51 -6.13
CA GLY A 737 22.91 -4.52 -5.07
C GLY A 737 24.20 -4.59 -4.27
N LEU A 738 24.88 -3.49 -4.11
CA LEU A 738 26.05 -3.32 -3.24
C LEU A 738 25.66 -2.44 -2.05
N LEU A 739 25.96 -2.90 -0.85
CA LEU A 739 25.79 -2.14 0.40
C LEU A 739 27.13 -2.01 1.11
N VAL A 740 27.50 -0.79 1.48
CA VAL A 740 28.72 -0.49 2.23
C VAL A 740 28.37 0.28 3.50
N LYS A 741 28.87 -0.18 4.66
CA LYS A 741 28.73 0.46 5.97
C LYS A 741 30.11 0.99 6.41
N PHE A 742 30.15 2.21 6.97
CA PHE A 742 31.40 2.88 7.35
C PHE A 742 31.48 3.12 8.86
#